data_a6a17b46967e78e77904bdb5a341c216
#
_entry.id   a6a17b46967e78e77904bdb5a341c216
#
_cell.length_a   1.000
_cell.length_b   1.000
_cell.length_c   1.000
_cell.angle_alpha   90.00
_cell.angle_beta   90.00
_cell.angle_gamma   90.00
#
_symmetry.space_group_name_H-M   'P 1'
#
loop_
_entity.id
_entity.type
_entity.pdbx_description
1 polymer ?
#
loop_
_entity_poly.entity_id
_entity_poly.type
_entity_poly.pdbx_seq_one_letter_code
_entity_poly.pdbx_strand_id
1 'polypeptide(L)'
;MEFRKWISISLGAALLMSILNGCGASQTTPNHDSAADKGGIRSAAPASPSGSNAASLRTPAALDLTGATIITLSGSTVSIEGSGAEAEGGVVTITEGGIYAVSGTLDNGRIIVNAGSADVTVALSGASIVCSYGSPLYIYQAGTATVHLMEGTENTLTDGESYTFSDSLSSAADEEPNACLYSKADLVIEGAGALAVEANYNNGITSKDSLEIYDSAVTVDAANHGVNGKDSNTIDSAILTVTCGGDAVRSTNDSDETLGWVSVLNSTLTLTAGEDGIQAETSAVVSAGTYAITSGGGSTATPGDDVSAKGIKAGTDLTLSSGVYTLDCSDDAIHANGNVTITGGSYTISTGDDAAHADGDLTVSGGTLDIQDSYEGLEGGTVTVSGGDITVVSSDDGLNAAGGNDGSGFGGHGMGNAFTPGGNSSAITITGGTIQVLAGGDGLDSNGSIEMTGGTVVVCSTGGGDGALDYESSFTLDGGILFAASAGNMAANPSSLNQPALSVGFGQTLEAETYVQFKGDAYDFVFRLTGQASSAVFSAPELEGGAVCTVSYGGTYSGESARGLCSGGSYSGGTLLAELTLETGLTSYGQTGGMGGRGDMIGRGDRPEGPSGNGMTPGGDFSTGGAGGGEPGEAGASGGGNPPSGGPGGQSPSGGTPPEGDTPCESGTEQGS
;
A
#
# COMPACT_ATOMS: atom_id res chain seq x y z
N MET A 1 -35.56 4.88 -23.60
CA MET A 1 -35.31 6.01 -24.50
C MET A 1 -34.81 7.15 -23.66
N GLU A 2 -33.49 7.26 -23.48
CA GLU A 2 -32.84 8.55 -23.20
C GLU A 2 -31.33 8.42 -23.47
N PHE A 3 -30.80 9.45 -24.04
CA PHE A 3 -29.50 9.58 -24.69
C PHE A 3 -28.34 9.59 -23.68
N ARG A 4 -27.33 8.72 -23.88
CA ARG A 4 -26.00 8.90 -23.32
C ARG A 4 -25.20 9.88 -24.16
N LYS A 5 -24.76 10.98 -23.54
CA LYS A 5 -23.87 11.96 -24.13
C LYS A 5 -22.43 11.52 -23.99
N TRP A 6 -21.75 11.39 -25.10
CA TRP A 6 -20.30 11.26 -25.20
C TRP A 6 -19.64 12.60 -24.87
N ILE A 7 -18.69 12.61 -23.97
CA ILE A 7 -17.78 13.74 -23.76
C ILE A 7 -16.40 13.27 -24.21
N SER A 8 -15.95 13.83 -25.34
CA SER A 8 -14.58 13.70 -25.82
C SER A 8 -13.72 14.73 -25.14
N ILE A 9 -12.72 14.30 -24.39
CA ILE A 9 -11.66 15.16 -23.86
C ILE A 9 -10.42 14.94 -24.71
N SER A 10 -10.06 15.97 -25.47
CA SER A 10 -8.80 16.03 -26.21
C SER A 10 -7.69 16.54 -25.31
N LEU A 11 -6.71 15.69 -25.02
CA LEU A 11 -5.50 16.07 -24.29
C LEU A 11 -4.42 16.48 -25.29
N GLY A 12 -4.02 17.75 -25.26
CA GLY A 12 -2.92 18.29 -26.06
C GLY A 12 -1.58 18.01 -25.39
N ALA A 13 -0.72 17.29 -26.07
CA ALA A 13 0.66 17.08 -25.69
C ALA A 13 1.52 18.30 -26.06
N ALA A 14 2.19 18.93 -25.08
CA ALA A 14 3.24 19.92 -25.31
C ALA A 14 4.61 19.24 -25.10
N LEU A 15 5.34 19.11 -26.21
CA LEU A 15 6.70 18.59 -26.29
C LEU A 15 7.70 19.70 -25.97
N LEU A 16 8.52 19.54 -24.94
CA LEU A 16 9.73 20.36 -24.74
C LEU A 16 10.98 19.51 -24.92
N MET A 17 11.66 19.72 -26.05
CA MET A 17 13.02 19.23 -26.29
C MET A 17 14.04 20.13 -25.58
N SER A 18 14.98 19.54 -24.84
CA SER A 18 16.26 20.17 -24.56
C SER A 18 17.39 19.17 -24.81
N ILE A 19 18.23 19.57 -25.76
CA ILE A 19 19.42 18.88 -26.24
C ILE A 19 20.59 19.20 -25.30
N LEU A 20 21.37 18.21 -24.88
CA LEU A 20 22.77 18.43 -24.49
C LEU A 20 23.64 17.24 -24.89
N ASN A 21 24.61 17.56 -25.75
CA ASN A 21 25.72 16.71 -26.21
C ASN A 21 26.78 16.52 -25.13
N GLY A 22 27.41 15.36 -25.10
CA GLY A 22 28.70 15.17 -24.40
C GLY A 22 29.36 13.84 -24.73
N CYS A 23 30.42 13.90 -25.51
CA CYS A 23 31.31 12.82 -25.98
C CYS A 23 32.14 12.13 -24.90
N GLY A 24 32.49 10.84 -25.11
CA GLY A 24 33.86 10.40 -24.89
C GLY A 24 34.13 8.95 -24.52
N ALA A 25 34.48 8.11 -25.51
CA ALA A 25 35.57 7.08 -25.55
C ALA A 25 35.62 5.95 -24.52
N SER A 26 35.43 4.71 -24.92
CA SER A 26 36.32 3.74 -25.61
C SER A 26 37.10 2.76 -24.71
N GLN A 27 37.00 1.47 -25.10
CA GLN A 27 37.88 0.29 -24.92
C GLN A 27 37.71 -0.55 -23.65
N THR A 28 37.67 -1.89 -23.64
CA THR A 28 38.07 -2.99 -24.54
C THR A 28 37.51 -4.31 -23.98
N THR A 29 37.21 -5.25 -24.88
CA THR A 29 36.87 -6.65 -24.60
C THR A 29 38.09 -7.46 -24.13
N PRO A 30 37.93 -8.66 -23.52
CA PRO A 30 38.03 -9.86 -24.34
C PRO A 30 37.01 -10.97 -24.06
N ASN A 31 36.72 -11.74 -25.11
CA ASN A 31 36.00 -12.98 -25.20
C ASN A 31 36.46 -14.07 -24.23
N HIS A 32 35.50 -14.89 -23.78
CA HIS A 32 35.73 -16.34 -23.68
C HIS A 32 34.45 -17.11 -23.91
N ASP A 33 34.49 -17.96 -24.94
CA ASP A 33 33.49 -18.99 -25.25
C ASP A 33 33.34 -20.00 -24.13
N SER A 34 32.12 -20.44 -23.84
CA SER A 34 31.82 -21.89 -23.73
C SER A 34 30.32 -22.16 -23.53
N ALA A 35 29.81 -23.00 -24.43
CA ALA A 35 28.79 -24.03 -24.28
C ALA A 35 27.37 -23.65 -23.76
N ALA A 36 26.44 -23.78 -24.68
CA ALA A 36 25.01 -23.79 -24.49
C ALA A 36 24.54 -24.87 -23.50
N ASP A 37 23.86 -24.42 -22.45
CA ASP A 37 22.91 -25.26 -21.71
C ASP A 37 21.50 -24.70 -21.99
N LYS A 38 20.63 -25.54 -22.57
CA LYS A 38 19.23 -25.21 -22.83
C LYS A 38 18.42 -25.51 -21.57
N GLY A 39 18.48 -24.59 -20.61
CA GLY A 39 17.55 -24.53 -19.49
C GLY A 39 16.60 -23.36 -19.73
N GLY A 40 15.30 -23.60 -19.68
CA GLY A 40 14.29 -22.56 -19.74
C GLY A 40 14.61 -21.46 -18.73
N ILE A 41 14.49 -20.21 -19.15
CA ILE A 41 14.74 -19.03 -18.33
C ILE A 41 13.59 -18.96 -17.32
N ARG A 42 13.78 -19.58 -16.14
CA ARG A 42 12.97 -19.22 -14.98
C ARG A 42 13.49 -17.87 -14.52
N SER A 43 12.66 -16.85 -14.69
CA SER A 43 12.96 -15.53 -14.12
C SER A 43 13.03 -15.67 -12.60
N ALA A 44 14.17 -15.36 -12.02
CA ALA A 44 14.31 -15.25 -10.58
C ALA A 44 13.73 -13.91 -10.13
N ALA A 45 13.23 -13.85 -8.90
CA ALA A 45 12.79 -12.59 -8.30
C ALA A 45 13.83 -11.48 -8.53
N PRO A 46 13.43 -10.26 -8.90
CA PRO A 46 14.36 -9.18 -9.15
C PRO A 46 15.16 -8.88 -7.89
N ALA A 47 16.49 -8.94 -7.98
CA ALA A 47 17.36 -8.47 -6.91
C ALA A 47 17.07 -6.99 -6.66
N SER A 48 16.93 -6.58 -5.41
CA SER A 48 16.78 -5.17 -5.03
C SER A 48 17.77 -4.30 -5.82
N PRO A 49 17.32 -3.26 -6.52
CA PRO A 49 18.20 -2.46 -7.36
C PRO A 49 19.16 -1.64 -6.51
N SER A 50 20.37 -2.16 -6.32
CA SER A 50 21.47 -1.36 -5.80
C SER A 50 22.11 -0.58 -6.94
N GLY A 51 21.72 0.69 -7.09
CA GLY A 51 22.41 1.64 -7.98
C GLY A 51 21.57 2.08 -9.18
N SER A 52 21.55 3.39 -9.37
CA SER A 52 20.93 4.14 -10.44
C SER A 52 21.37 3.66 -11.85
N ASN A 53 20.69 2.68 -12.39
CA ASN A 53 20.68 2.47 -13.84
C ASN A 53 19.28 2.82 -14.31
N ALA A 54 19.16 3.98 -15.00
CA ALA A 54 18.01 4.23 -15.84
C ALA A 54 17.88 3.01 -16.79
N ALA A 55 16.83 2.21 -16.62
CA ALA A 55 16.55 1.11 -17.50
C ALA A 55 16.45 1.69 -18.90
N SER A 56 17.22 1.15 -19.85
CA SER A 56 17.07 1.55 -21.24
C SER A 56 15.72 1.04 -21.70
N LEU A 57 14.81 1.94 -22.09
CA LEU A 57 13.54 1.59 -22.71
C LEU A 57 13.82 0.54 -23.80
N ARG A 58 13.19 -0.62 -23.69
CA ARG A 58 13.16 -1.59 -24.80
C ARG A 58 12.48 -0.91 -25.97
N THR A 59 13.08 -0.99 -27.14
CA THR A 59 12.39 -0.60 -28.38
C THR A 59 11.81 -1.88 -28.97
N PRO A 60 10.48 -1.97 -29.18
CA PRO A 60 9.88 -3.16 -29.77
C PRO A 60 10.58 -3.51 -31.06
N ALA A 61 11.07 -4.72 -31.19
CA ALA A 61 11.58 -5.22 -32.45
C ALA A 61 10.40 -5.51 -33.37
N ALA A 62 10.43 -4.98 -34.59
CA ALA A 62 9.43 -5.34 -35.61
C ALA A 62 9.48 -6.86 -35.86
N LEU A 63 8.35 -7.55 -35.66
CA LEU A 63 8.26 -8.98 -35.89
C LEU A 63 8.35 -9.28 -37.40
N ASP A 64 9.29 -10.14 -37.80
CA ASP A 64 9.38 -10.63 -39.18
C ASP A 64 8.38 -11.77 -39.41
N LEU A 65 7.37 -11.51 -40.22
CA LEU A 65 6.35 -12.49 -40.58
C LEU A 65 6.75 -13.41 -41.74
N THR A 66 8.01 -13.39 -42.20
CA THR A 66 8.48 -14.28 -43.27
C THR A 66 8.35 -15.74 -42.85
N GLY A 67 7.53 -16.50 -43.55
CA GLY A 67 7.26 -17.91 -43.23
C GLY A 67 6.17 -18.12 -42.16
N ALA A 68 5.52 -17.07 -41.72
CA ALA A 68 4.39 -17.19 -40.76
C ALA A 68 3.20 -17.91 -41.45
N THR A 69 2.47 -18.67 -40.65
CA THR A 69 1.14 -19.19 -41.05
C THR A 69 0.12 -18.06 -40.90
N ILE A 70 -0.63 -17.79 -41.97
CA ILE A 70 -1.61 -16.71 -41.99
C ILE A 70 -2.98 -17.26 -41.64
N ILE A 71 -3.63 -16.69 -40.65
CA ILE A 71 -4.97 -17.03 -40.19
C ILE A 71 -5.86 -15.81 -40.40
N THR A 72 -6.83 -15.95 -41.33
CA THR A 72 -7.81 -14.89 -41.64
C THR A 72 -9.16 -15.26 -41.07
N LEU A 73 -9.66 -14.44 -40.15
CA LEU A 73 -10.97 -14.57 -39.53
C LEU A 73 -12.02 -13.82 -40.34
N SER A 74 -13.17 -14.47 -40.66
CA SER A 74 -14.22 -13.89 -41.47
C SER A 74 -15.61 -14.31 -40.99
N GLY A 75 -16.10 -13.60 -39.97
CA GLY A 75 -17.38 -13.91 -39.33
C GLY A 75 -17.38 -15.26 -38.66
N SER A 76 -18.07 -16.25 -39.19
CA SER A 76 -18.10 -17.62 -38.64
C SER A 76 -17.10 -18.57 -39.31
N THR A 77 -16.25 -18.09 -40.22
CA THR A 77 -15.33 -18.92 -41.01
C THR A 77 -13.89 -18.48 -40.80
N VAL A 78 -12.97 -19.41 -40.93
CA VAL A 78 -11.53 -19.18 -40.84
C VAL A 78 -10.85 -19.76 -42.08
N SER A 79 -9.91 -19.04 -42.65
CA SER A 79 -8.99 -19.55 -43.63
C SER A 79 -7.56 -19.57 -43.11
N ILE A 80 -6.82 -20.62 -43.46
CA ILE A 80 -5.43 -20.81 -43.00
C ILE A 80 -4.56 -21.02 -44.23
N GLU A 81 -3.48 -20.24 -44.34
CA GLU A 81 -2.43 -20.37 -45.37
C GLU A 81 -1.11 -20.66 -44.67
N GLY A 82 -0.59 -21.88 -44.79
CA GLY A 82 0.62 -22.35 -44.10
C GLY A 82 0.41 -23.72 -43.47
N SER A 83 1.16 -24.02 -42.41
CA SER A 83 1.09 -25.28 -41.65
C SER A 83 1.06 -25.04 -40.13
N GLY A 84 0.82 -26.13 -39.39
CA GLY A 84 0.85 -26.10 -37.94
C GLY A 84 -0.41 -25.55 -37.26
N ALA A 85 -1.45 -25.23 -38.06
CA ALA A 85 -2.77 -24.88 -37.57
C ALA A 85 -3.87 -25.49 -38.40
N GLU A 86 -5.01 -25.77 -37.77
CA GLU A 86 -6.23 -26.26 -38.42
C GLU A 86 -7.45 -25.54 -37.86
N ALA A 87 -8.55 -25.48 -38.63
CA ALA A 87 -9.78 -24.84 -38.23
C ALA A 87 -10.98 -25.75 -38.43
N GLU A 88 -11.83 -25.85 -37.40
CA GLU A 88 -13.10 -26.57 -37.47
C GLU A 88 -14.19 -25.70 -36.81
N GLY A 89 -15.20 -25.28 -37.55
CA GLY A 89 -16.39 -24.60 -37.04
C GLY A 89 -16.14 -23.31 -36.25
N GLY A 90 -15.14 -22.51 -36.56
CA GLY A 90 -14.80 -21.31 -35.83
C GLY A 90 -13.81 -21.54 -34.67
N VAL A 91 -13.36 -22.78 -34.45
CA VAL A 91 -12.26 -23.08 -33.54
C VAL A 91 -10.99 -23.28 -34.38
N VAL A 92 -9.96 -22.50 -34.04
CA VAL A 92 -8.62 -22.67 -34.60
C VAL A 92 -7.77 -23.39 -33.60
N THR A 93 -7.06 -24.45 -34.01
CA THR A 93 -6.10 -25.16 -33.16
C THR A 93 -4.71 -25.05 -33.75
N ILE A 94 -3.79 -24.45 -33.03
CA ILE A 94 -2.36 -24.36 -33.36
C ILE A 94 -1.66 -25.53 -32.69
N THR A 95 -0.99 -26.38 -33.47
CA THR A 95 -0.40 -27.65 -33.00
C THR A 95 1.11 -27.72 -33.14
N GLU A 96 1.74 -26.75 -33.79
CA GLU A 96 3.20 -26.69 -33.98
C GLU A 96 3.75 -25.36 -33.57
N GLY A 97 5.04 -25.31 -33.22
CA GLY A 97 5.75 -24.06 -32.92
C GLY A 97 5.89 -23.19 -34.19
N GLY A 98 5.95 -21.89 -33.99
CA GLY A 98 6.13 -20.94 -35.07
C GLY A 98 5.34 -19.64 -34.90
N ILE A 99 5.26 -18.87 -35.96
CA ILE A 99 4.57 -17.57 -36.02
C ILE A 99 3.26 -17.71 -36.74
N TYR A 100 2.18 -17.25 -36.16
CA TYR A 100 0.82 -17.29 -36.67
C TYR A 100 0.26 -15.87 -36.71
N ALA A 101 0.16 -15.31 -37.94
CA ALA A 101 -0.38 -13.97 -38.16
C ALA A 101 -1.91 -14.02 -38.25
N VAL A 102 -2.59 -13.46 -37.30
CA VAL A 102 -4.05 -13.49 -37.13
C VAL A 102 -4.64 -12.13 -37.46
N SER A 103 -5.65 -12.09 -38.32
CA SER A 103 -6.35 -10.86 -38.68
C SER A 103 -7.84 -11.09 -38.97
N GLY A 104 -8.64 -10.02 -38.86
CA GLY A 104 -10.07 -10.04 -39.15
C GLY A 104 -10.94 -10.33 -37.96
N THR A 105 -12.20 -10.71 -38.16
CA THR A 105 -13.20 -10.84 -37.08
C THR A 105 -13.75 -12.27 -37.03
N LEU A 106 -13.79 -12.83 -35.84
CA LEU A 106 -14.45 -14.10 -35.52
C LEU A 106 -15.63 -13.80 -34.58
N ASP A 107 -16.85 -13.96 -35.11
CA ASP A 107 -18.07 -13.54 -34.39
C ASP A 107 -18.43 -14.43 -33.17
N ASN A 108 -18.07 -15.73 -33.23
CA ASN A 108 -18.20 -16.64 -32.09
C ASN A 108 -17.32 -17.87 -32.29
N GLY A 109 -16.14 -17.84 -31.70
CA GLY A 109 -15.15 -18.90 -31.81
C GLY A 109 -13.91 -18.58 -31.03
N ARG A 110 -12.84 -19.36 -31.16
CA ARG A 110 -11.62 -19.20 -30.38
C ARG A 110 -10.38 -19.73 -31.08
N ILE A 111 -9.23 -19.30 -30.56
CA ILE A 111 -7.93 -19.86 -30.95
C ILE A 111 -7.40 -20.65 -29.74
N ILE A 112 -7.03 -21.91 -29.97
CA ILE A 112 -6.40 -22.79 -28.98
C ILE A 112 -4.97 -23.07 -29.47
N VAL A 113 -4.00 -22.86 -28.57
CA VAL A 113 -2.60 -23.27 -28.77
C VAL A 113 -2.35 -24.56 -27.99
N ASN A 114 -2.02 -25.63 -28.73
CA ASN A 114 -1.68 -26.94 -28.19
C ASN A 114 -0.46 -27.50 -28.89
N ALA A 115 0.69 -26.85 -28.73
CA ALA A 115 1.93 -27.08 -29.46
C ALA A 115 2.99 -27.87 -28.67
N GLY A 116 2.59 -28.54 -27.58
CA GLY A 116 3.52 -29.25 -26.70
C GLY A 116 4.49 -28.29 -26.01
N SER A 117 5.78 -28.54 -26.12
CA SER A 117 6.82 -27.67 -25.55
C SER A 117 7.44 -26.70 -26.56
N ALA A 118 6.78 -26.48 -27.69
CA ALA A 118 7.28 -25.57 -28.71
C ALA A 118 6.83 -24.13 -28.43
N ASP A 119 7.70 -23.17 -28.75
CA ASP A 119 7.36 -21.75 -28.64
C ASP A 119 6.41 -21.34 -29.76
N VAL A 120 5.39 -20.57 -29.43
CA VAL A 120 4.36 -20.10 -30.35
C VAL A 120 4.23 -18.58 -30.25
N THR A 121 4.26 -17.91 -31.40
CA THR A 121 3.92 -16.48 -31.46
C THR A 121 2.60 -16.30 -32.21
N VAL A 122 1.61 -15.77 -31.53
CA VAL A 122 0.33 -15.33 -32.11
C VAL A 122 0.42 -13.83 -32.40
N ALA A 123 0.68 -13.46 -33.63
CA ALA A 123 0.81 -12.08 -34.07
C ALA A 123 -0.59 -11.53 -34.44
N LEU A 124 -1.15 -10.69 -33.58
CA LEU A 124 -2.45 -10.06 -33.78
C LEU A 124 -2.31 -8.80 -34.64
N SER A 125 -3.02 -8.78 -35.78
CA SER A 125 -2.97 -7.70 -36.78
C SER A 125 -4.38 -7.23 -37.15
N GLY A 126 -5.03 -6.51 -36.22
CA GLY A 126 -6.44 -6.11 -36.34
C GLY A 126 -7.38 -7.31 -36.21
N ALA A 127 -7.12 -8.15 -35.20
CA ALA A 127 -7.94 -9.33 -34.89
C ALA A 127 -9.00 -8.97 -33.84
N SER A 128 -10.27 -9.35 -34.11
CA SER A 128 -11.36 -9.26 -33.13
C SER A 128 -11.96 -10.64 -32.96
N ILE A 129 -11.87 -11.18 -31.74
CA ILE A 129 -12.31 -12.56 -31.45
C ILE A 129 -13.33 -12.53 -30.31
N VAL A 130 -14.54 -12.98 -30.60
CA VAL A 130 -15.61 -13.17 -29.63
C VAL A 130 -15.82 -14.66 -29.40
N CYS A 131 -15.90 -15.07 -28.13
CA CYS A 131 -16.25 -16.45 -27.75
C CYS A 131 -17.28 -16.46 -26.62
N SER A 132 -18.52 -16.68 -26.96
CA SER A 132 -19.63 -16.64 -25.98
C SER A 132 -19.66 -17.83 -24.99
N TYR A 133 -18.74 -18.80 -25.12
CA TYR A 133 -18.77 -20.05 -24.36
C TYR A 133 -17.44 -20.47 -23.74
N GLY A 134 -16.40 -19.66 -23.85
CA GLY A 134 -15.06 -19.95 -23.33
C GLY A 134 -14.05 -18.85 -23.64
N SER A 135 -12.79 -19.08 -23.36
CA SER A 135 -11.70 -18.16 -23.68
C SER A 135 -11.55 -17.96 -25.20
N PRO A 136 -11.60 -16.72 -25.73
CA PRO A 136 -11.30 -16.44 -27.13
C PRO A 136 -9.87 -16.77 -27.54
N LEU A 137 -8.89 -16.66 -26.61
CA LEU A 137 -7.52 -17.11 -26.81
C LEU A 137 -7.09 -17.99 -25.64
N TYR A 138 -6.93 -19.28 -25.91
CA TYR A 138 -6.59 -20.30 -24.94
C TYR A 138 -5.25 -20.97 -25.27
N ILE A 139 -4.22 -20.69 -24.51
CA ILE A 139 -2.93 -21.38 -24.59
C ILE A 139 -3.01 -22.58 -23.65
N TYR A 140 -3.35 -23.74 -24.20
CA TYR A 140 -3.43 -24.99 -23.45
C TYR A 140 -2.05 -25.57 -23.18
N GLN A 141 -1.15 -25.53 -24.18
CA GLN A 141 0.20 -26.03 -24.07
C GLN A 141 1.15 -25.36 -25.07
N ALA A 142 2.24 -24.82 -24.56
CA ALA A 142 3.36 -24.27 -25.34
C ALA A 142 4.65 -24.37 -24.51
N GLY A 143 5.80 -24.09 -25.08
CA GLY A 143 7.00 -23.70 -24.35
C GLY A 143 6.79 -22.31 -23.76
N THR A 144 6.94 -21.30 -24.59
CA THR A 144 6.52 -19.92 -24.32
C THR A 144 5.47 -19.51 -25.35
N ALA A 145 4.40 -18.87 -24.91
CA ALA A 145 3.41 -18.27 -25.80
C ALA A 145 3.59 -16.75 -25.85
N THR A 146 3.85 -16.21 -27.02
CA THR A 146 3.94 -14.76 -27.25
C THR A 146 2.71 -14.26 -27.99
N VAL A 147 1.99 -13.31 -27.44
CA VAL A 147 0.96 -12.52 -28.11
C VAL A 147 1.62 -11.23 -28.58
N HIS A 148 1.97 -11.18 -29.87
CA HIS A 148 2.62 -10.00 -30.45
C HIS A 148 1.59 -9.07 -31.08
N LEU A 149 1.50 -7.85 -30.59
CA LEU A 149 0.57 -6.82 -31.08
C LEU A 149 1.24 -6.02 -32.20
N MET A 150 0.78 -6.24 -33.44
CA MET A 150 1.37 -5.60 -34.59
C MET A 150 1.20 -4.07 -34.53
N GLU A 151 2.25 -3.34 -34.85
CA GLU A 151 2.29 -1.89 -34.82
C GLU A 151 1.11 -1.23 -35.54
N GLY A 152 0.45 -0.28 -34.85
CA GLY A 152 -0.67 0.50 -35.38
C GLY A 152 -1.96 -0.29 -35.57
N THR A 153 -2.08 -1.48 -34.98
CA THR A 153 -3.32 -2.26 -34.98
C THR A 153 -4.02 -2.24 -33.63
N GLU A 154 -5.35 -2.35 -33.69
CA GLU A 154 -6.22 -2.53 -32.51
C GLU A 154 -6.76 -3.96 -32.56
N ASN A 155 -6.65 -4.69 -31.49
CA ASN A 155 -7.08 -6.07 -31.34
C ASN A 155 -8.05 -6.20 -30.16
N THR A 156 -9.03 -7.09 -30.26
CA THR A 156 -10.06 -7.28 -29.23
C THR A 156 -10.29 -8.76 -28.95
N LEU A 157 -10.32 -9.12 -27.67
CA LEU A 157 -10.76 -10.41 -27.18
C LEU A 157 -11.97 -10.18 -26.28
N THR A 158 -13.08 -10.85 -26.55
CA THR A 158 -14.32 -10.73 -25.77
C THR A 158 -14.85 -12.11 -25.45
N ASP A 159 -15.06 -12.41 -24.19
CA ASP A 159 -15.70 -13.66 -23.78
C ASP A 159 -17.21 -13.48 -23.45
N GLY A 160 -17.87 -14.57 -23.06
CA GLY A 160 -19.27 -14.55 -22.65
C GLY A 160 -19.43 -14.56 -21.13
N GLU A 161 -20.64 -14.29 -20.65
CA GLU A 161 -20.98 -14.28 -19.21
C GLU A 161 -20.88 -15.67 -18.53
N SER A 162 -20.68 -16.74 -19.31
CA SER A 162 -20.54 -18.10 -18.76
C SER A 162 -19.75 -18.99 -19.69
N TYR A 163 -18.98 -19.92 -19.13
CA TYR A 163 -18.19 -20.89 -19.89
C TYR A 163 -18.83 -22.27 -19.91
N THR A 164 -18.62 -22.99 -21.02
CA THR A 164 -18.97 -24.40 -21.16
C THR A 164 -17.71 -25.24 -21.21
N PHE A 165 -17.50 -26.10 -20.24
CA PHE A 165 -16.33 -26.98 -20.15
C PHE A 165 -16.64 -28.33 -20.83
N SER A 166 -16.97 -28.30 -22.12
CA SER A 166 -17.45 -29.46 -22.86
C SER A 166 -16.40 -30.17 -23.71
N ASP A 167 -15.23 -29.56 -23.91
CA ASP A 167 -14.13 -30.15 -24.66
C ASP A 167 -13.10 -30.84 -23.75
N SER A 168 -12.22 -31.65 -24.37
CA SER A 168 -11.22 -32.44 -23.62
C SER A 168 -10.04 -31.62 -23.07
N LEU A 169 -9.94 -30.33 -23.40
CA LEU A 169 -8.89 -29.41 -22.97
C LEU A 169 -9.33 -28.50 -21.84
N SER A 170 -10.64 -28.50 -21.53
CA SER A 170 -11.27 -27.73 -20.46
C SER A 170 -11.56 -28.60 -19.25
N SER A 171 -11.51 -28.05 -18.04
CA SER A 171 -11.79 -28.73 -16.79
C SER A 171 -12.85 -27.97 -16.00
N ALA A 172 -14.05 -28.54 -15.88
CA ALA A 172 -15.10 -27.96 -15.03
C ALA A 172 -14.80 -28.13 -13.53
N ALA A 173 -13.98 -29.11 -13.18
CA ALA A 173 -13.60 -29.35 -11.78
C ALA A 173 -12.58 -28.35 -11.26
N ASP A 174 -11.72 -27.86 -12.15
CA ASP A 174 -10.68 -26.88 -11.86
C ASP A 174 -11.07 -25.47 -12.33
N GLU A 175 -12.27 -25.32 -12.92
CA GLU A 175 -12.76 -24.09 -13.56
C GLU A 175 -11.77 -23.52 -14.58
N GLU A 176 -11.16 -24.36 -15.41
CA GLU A 176 -10.15 -23.98 -16.39
C GLU A 176 -10.60 -24.23 -17.85
N PRO A 177 -10.42 -23.24 -18.75
CA PRO A 177 -9.88 -21.87 -18.54
C PRO A 177 -10.85 -20.97 -17.78
N ASN A 178 -10.34 -19.94 -17.10
CA ASN A 178 -11.15 -18.98 -16.34
C ASN A 178 -10.81 -17.52 -16.63
N ALA A 179 -10.28 -17.23 -17.81
CA ALA A 179 -9.95 -15.88 -18.25
C ALA A 179 -10.23 -15.71 -19.75
N CYS A 180 -10.46 -14.50 -20.16
CA CYS A 180 -10.65 -14.15 -21.57
C CYS A 180 -9.40 -14.49 -22.40
N LEU A 181 -8.21 -14.13 -21.93
CA LEU A 181 -6.93 -14.66 -22.41
C LEU A 181 -6.35 -15.56 -21.31
N TYR A 182 -6.28 -16.85 -21.58
CA TYR A 182 -5.84 -17.85 -20.61
C TYR A 182 -4.66 -18.66 -21.10
N SER A 183 -3.60 -18.76 -20.30
CA SER A 183 -2.41 -19.56 -20.61
C SER A 183 -2.07 -20.53 -19.46
N LYS A 184 -1.67 -21.77 -19.84
CA LYS A 184 -1.03 -22.76 -18.95
C LYS A 184 0.49 -22.80 -19.12
N ALA A 185 1.06 -21.86 -19.84
CA ALA A 185 2.49 -21.72 -20.09
C ALA A 185 2.89 -20.28 -19.86
N ASP A 186 4.20 -20.01 -19.80
CA ASP A 186 4.72 -18.64 -19.80
C ASP A 186 4.06 -17.82 -20.92
N LEU A 187 3.52 -16.68 -20.57
CA LEU A 187 2.81 -15.77 -21.46
C LEU A 187 3.52 -14.43 -21.57
N VAL A 188 3.87 -14.07 -22.79
CA VAL A 188 4.43 -12.76 -23.13
C VAL A 188 3.43 -11.99 -23.98
N ILE A 189 3.11 -10.75 -23.62
CA ILE A 189 2.34 -9.81 -24.45
C ILE A 189 3.28 -8.67 -24.81
N GLU A 190 3.54 -8.47 -26.09
CA GLU A 190 4.49 -7.45 -26.54
C GLU A 190 4.07 -6.80 -27.84
N GLY A 191 4.76 -5.73 -28.23
CA GLY A 191 4.61 -5.07 -29.53
C GLY A 191 3.83 -3.76 -29.46
N ALA A 192 4.03 -2.91 -30.48
CA ALA A 192 3.55 -1.52 -30.50
C ALA A 192 2.08 -1.35 -30.94
N GLY A 193 1.29 -2.42 -30.94
CA GLY A 193 -0.15 -2.40 -31.15
C GLY A 193 -0.93 -2.26 -29.85
N ALA A 194 -2.26 -2.34 -29.92
CA ALA A 194 -3.17 -2.31 -28.80
C ALA A 194 -3.98 -3.60 -28.69
N LEU A 195 -4.28 -3.99 -27.43
CA LEU A 195 -5.17 -5.10 -27.09
C LEU A 195 -6.24 -4.63 -26.10
N ALA A 196 -7.50 -4.84 -26.45
CA ALA A 196 -8.64 -4.70 -25.54
C ALA A 196 -9.14 -6.11 -25.14
N VAL A 197 -9.32 -6.33 -23.87
CA VAL A 197 -9.82 -7.58 -23.27
C VAL A 197 -11.11 -7.26 -22.51
N GLU A 198 -12.22 -7.82 -22.95
CA GLU A 198 -13.55 -7.69 -22.33
C GLU A 198 -13.92 -9.05 -21.71
N ALA A 199 -13.64 -9.21 -20.42
CA ALA A 199 -13.81 -10.47 -19.71
C ALA A 199 -15.08 -10.46 -18.85
N ASN A 200 -16.17 -10.91 -19.46
CA ASN A 200 -17.48 -10.88 -18.84
C ASN A 200 -17.73 -12.05 -17.87
N TYR A 201 -16.93 -13.13 -17.99
CA TYR A 201 -17.08 -14.32 -17.15
C TYR A 201 -16.35 -14.21 -15.82
N ASN A 202 -15.03 -13.94 -15.88
CA ASN A 202 -14.17 -13.96 -14.70
C ASN A 202 -12.94 -13.07 -14.93
N ASN A 203 -11.73 -13.64 -15.08
CA ASN A 203 -10.50 -12.87 -15.17
C ASN A 203 -10.26 -12.35 -16.60
N GLY A 204 -9.53 -11.24 -16.70
CA GLY A 204 -9.13 -10.67 -17.97
C GLY A 204 -8.04 -11.51 -18.65
N ILE A 205 -6.84 -11.47 -18.10
CA ILE A 205 -5.65 -12.17 -18.59
C ILE A 205 -5.08 -13.02 -17.46
N THR A 206 -4.91 -14.31 -17.71
CA THR A 206 -4.31 -15.22 -16.71
C THR A 206 -3.24 -16.10 -17.36
N SER A 207 -2.06 -16.14 -16.73
CA SER A 207 -1.07 -17.20 -16.92
C SER A 207 -0.97 -18.06 -15.64
N LYS A 208 -0.88 -19.39 -15.80
CA LYS A 208 -0.61 -20.34 -14.70
C LYS A 208 0.87 -20.45 -14.37
N ASP A 209 1.71 -19.82 -15.21
CA ASP A 209 3.14 -19.65 -15.03
C ASP A 209 3.45 -18.14 -14.99
N SER A 210 4.54 -17.66 -15.59
CA SER A 210 4.87 -16.23 -15.63
C SER A 210 4.03 -15.46 -16.65
N LEU A 211 3.75 -14.20 -16.35
CA LEU A 211 3.13 -13.25 -17.29
C LEU A 211 4.04 -12.03 -17.44
N GLU A 212 4.33 -11.68 -18.69
CA GLU A 212 5.16 -10.52 -19.03
C GLU A 212 4.43 -9.62 -20.03
N ILE A 213 4.37 -8.32 -19.79
CA ILE A 213 3.78 -7.31 -20.66
C ILE A 213 4.83 -6.26 -20.98
N TYR A 214 5.21 -6.16 -22.25
CA TYR A 214 6.25 -5.24 -22.71
C TYR A 214 5.77 -4.34 -23.85
N ASP A 215 6.20 -3.07 -23.83
CA ASP A 215 6.13 -2.14 -24.98
C ASP A 215 4.75 -2.09 -25.67
N SER A 216 3.67 -2.35 -24.95
CA SER A 216 2.32 -2.52 -25.52
C SER A 216 1.29 -1.66 -24.80
N ALA A 217 0.15 -1.45 -25.48
CA ALA A 217 -1.03 -0.83 -24.88
C ALA A 217 -2.11 -1.90 -24.65
N VAL A 218 -2.42 -2.17 -23.38
CA VAL A 218 -3.39 -3.18 -22.98
C VAL A 218 -4.49 -2.54 -22.15
N THR A 219 -5.75 -2.80 -22.51
CA THR A 219 -6.93 -2.38 -21.74
C THR A 219 -7.70 -3.63 -21.35
N VAL A 220 -8.04 -3.75 -20.08
CA VAL A 220 -8.78 -4.90 -19.53
C VAL A 220 -10.00 -4.38 -18.79
N ASP A 221 -11.17 -4.92 -19.14
CA ASP A 221 -12.41 -4.80 -18.37
C ASP A 221 -12.81 -6.22 -17.95
N ALA A 222 -12.79 -6.52 -16.65
CA ALA A 222 -12.96 -7.86 -16.13
C ALA A 222 -13.98 -7.94 -15.00
N ALA A 223 -14.78 -8.99 -15.01
CA ALA A 223 -15.77 -9.26 -13.98
C ALA A 223 -15.11 -9.55 -12.62
N ASN A 224 -13.92 -10.16 -12.62
CA ASN A 224 -13.12 -10.48 -11.44
C ASN A 224 -11.73 -9.85 -11.57
N HIS A 225 -10.63 -10.61 -11.58
CA HIS A 225 -9.29 -10.03 -11.61
C HIS A 225 -8.85 -9.61 -13.02
N GLY A 226 -8.05 -8.54 -13.09
CA GLY A 226 -7.60 -7.97 -14.36
C GLY A 226 -6.49 -8.80 -15.01
N VAL A 227 -5.28 -8.76 -14.46
CA VAL A 227 -4.05 -9.35 -15.01
C VAL A 227 -3.38 -10.21 -13.94
N ASN A 228 -3.34 -11.52 -14.17
CA ASN A 228 -2.86 -12.50 -13.21
C ASN A 228 -1.75 -13.38 -13.80
N GLY A 229 -0.53 -13.26 -13.30
CA GLY A 229 0.56 -14.18 -13.55
C GLY A 229 0.83 -14.99 -12.29
N LYS A 230 0.57 -16.32 -12.29
CA LYS A 230 0.67 -17.08 -11.04
C LYS A 230 2.08 -17.02 -10.46
N ASP A 231 3.10 -17.37 -11.26
CA ASP A 231 4.48 -17.45 -10.79
C ASP A 231 5.14 -16.07 -10.68
N SER A 232 4.82 -15.19 -11.62
CA SER A 232 5.27 -13.79 -11.59
C SER A 232 4.48 -12.93 -12.54
N ASN A 233 4.48 -11.61 -12.29
CA ASN A 233 3.93 -10.64 -13.21
C ASN A 233 4.95 -9.52 -13.44
N THR A 234 5.38 -9.35 -14.70
CA THR A 234 6.28 -8.29 -15.11
C THR A 234 5.58 -7.34 -16.09
N ILE A 235 5.58 -6.04 -15.78
CA ILE A 235 5.05 -5.00 -16.66
C ILE A 235 6.15 -3.96 -16.86
N ASP A 236 6.70 -3.87 -18.07
CA ASP A 236 7.78 -2.91 -18.35
C ASP A 236 7.50 -2.15 -19.65
N SER A 237 7.65 -0.84 -19.62
CA SER A 237 7.49 0.06 -20.75
C SER A 237 6.09 -0.02 -21.41
N ALA A 238 5.07 -0.41 -20.66
CA ALA A 238 3.71 -0.64 -21.13
C ALA A 238 2.73 0.46 -20.70
N ILE A 239 1.62 0.55 -21.42
CA ILE A 239 0.44 1.31 -21.02
C ILE A 239 -0.65 0.29 -20.66
N LEU A 240 -1.01 0.21 -19.40
CA LEU A 240 -2.00 -0.73 -18.91
C LEU A 240 -3.16 0.02 -18.25
N THR A 241 -4.37 -0.21 -18.75
CA THR A 241 -5.60 0.27 -18.14
C THR A 241 -6.45 -0.92 -17.72
N VAL A 242 -6.80 -1.03 -16.43
CA VAL A 242 -7.61 -2.11 -15.89
C VAL A 242 -8.80 -1.55 -15.13
N THR A 243 -9.97 -2.10 -15.40
CA THR A 243 -11.18 -1.96 -14.56
C THR A 243 -11.64 -3.36 -14.24
N CYS A 244 -11.76 -3.69 -12.94
CA CYS A 244 -12.11 -5.05 -12.53
C CYS A 244 -12.80 -5.11 -11.16
N GLY A 245 -13.47 -6.25 -10.90
CA GLY A 245 -14.17 -6.49 -9.64
C GLY A 245 -13.27 -7.02 -8.51
N GLY A 246 -12.12 -7.63 -8.86
CA GLY A 246 -11.09 -8.11 -7.93
C GLY A 246 -9.82 -7.29 -8.05
N ASP A 247 -8.63 -7.96 -7.94
CA ASP A 247 -7.32 -7.31 -8.08
C ASP A 247 -7.04 -6.91 -9.53
N ALA A 248 -6.46 -5.72 -9.72
CA ALA A 248 -6.17 -5.28 -11.08
C ALA A 248 -4.91 -5.95 -11.67
N VAL A 249 -3.83 -6.05 -10.90
CA VAL A 249 -2.58 -6.76 -11.26
C VAL A 249 -2.16 -7.63 -10.10
N ARG A 250 -1.97 -8.93 -10.36
CA ARG A 250 -1.57 -9.81 -9.25
C ARG A 250 -0.64 -10.95 -9.64
N SER A 251 0.04 -11.52 -8.63
CA SER A 251 0.77 -12.77 -8.67
C SER A 251 0.42 -13.62 -7.46
N THR A 252 0.23 -14.95 -7.64
CA THR A 252 -0.49 -15.79 -6.66
C THR A 252 0.22 -17.10 -6.31
N ASN A 253 1.52 -17.24 -6.56
CA ASN A 253 2.25 -18.44 -6.15
C ASN A 253 2.60 -18.39 -4.67
N ASP A 254 1.85 -19.15 -3.86
CA ASP A 254 2.00 -19.32 -2.42
C ASP A 254 2.83 -20.56 -2.01
N SER A 255 3.30 -21.31 -3.00
CA SER A 255 3.96 -22.62 -2.78
C SER A 255 5.47 -22.59 -2.96
N ASP A 256 6.03 -21.57 -3.58
CA ASP A 256 7.45 -21.36 -3.82
C ASP A 256 7.83 -19.90 -3.50
N GLU A 257 8.56 -19.69 -2.41
CA GLU A 257 8.97 -18.35 -1.92
C GLU A 257 9.81 -17.54 -2.92
N THR A 258 10.31 -18.17 -3.99
CA THR A 258 11.03 -17.50 -5.07
C THR A 258 10.12 -17.00 -6.21
N LEU A 259 8.85 -17.32 -6.14
CA LEU A 259 7.80 -16.96 -7.09
C LEU A 259 6.77 -16.06 -6.43
N GLY A 260 5.68 -15.76 -7.10
CA GLY A 260 4.60 -14.94 -6.55
C GLY A 260 4.91 -13.43 -6.49
N TRP A 261 5.90 -12.95 -7.26
CA TRP A 261 6.32 -11.56 -7.23
C TRP A 261 5.76 -10.74 -8.38
N VAL A 262 5.69 -9.41 -8.15
CA VAL A 262 5.28 -8.42 -9.16
C VAL A 262 6.38 -7.39 -9.39
N SER A 263 6.67 -7.10 -10.66
CA SER A 263 7.61 -6.06 -11.07
C SER A 263 6.97 -5.13 -12.09
N VAL A 264 6.85 -3.84 -11.75
CA VAL A 264 6.30 -2.80 -12.64
C VAL A 264 7.33 -1.71 -12.85
N LEU A 265 7.78 -1.57 -14.10
CA LEU A 265 8.87 -0.67 -14.45
C LEU A 265 8.48 0.24 -15.62
N ASN A 266 8.88 1.50 -15.60
CA ASN A 266 8.79 2.45 -16.72
C ASN A 266 7.41 2.54 -17.40
N SER A 267 6.33 2.18 -16.72
CA SER A 267 5.01 1.96 -17.30
C SER A 267 4.01 3.04 -16.90
N THR A 268 2.93 3.15 -17.66
CA THR A 268 1.78 3.98 -17.27
C THR A 268 0.62 3.04 -16.94
N LEU A 269 0.24 3.00 -15.67
CA LEU A 269 -0.87 2.20 -15.17
C LEU A 269 -2.04 3.09 -14.72
N THR A 270 -3.24 2.74 -15.17
CA THR A 270 -4.49 3.28 -14.64
C THR A 270 -5.34 2.10 -14.19
N LEU A 271 -5.42 1.91 -12.88
CA LEU A 271 -6.06 0.74 -12.27
C LEU A 271 -7.28 1.19 -11.45
N THR A 272 -8.41 0.53 -11.71
CA THR A 272 -9.63 0.64 -10.91
C THR A 272 -10.03 -0.77 -10.50
N ALA A 273 -9.75 -1.10 -9.25
CA ALA A 273 -9.92 -2.43 -8.68
C ALA A 273 -11.02 -2.43 -7.63
N GLY A 274 -11.80 -3.50 -7.58
CA GLY A 274 -12.72 -3.74 -6.47
C GLY A 274 -12.01 -4.26 -5.21
N GLU A 275 -10.86 -4.89 -5.41
CA GLU A 275 -9.93 -5.37 -4.38
C GLU A 275 -8.59 -4.63 -4.53
N ASP A 276 -7.44 -5.31 -4.46
CA ASP A 276 -6.13 -4.67 -4.49
C ASP A 276 -5.77 -4.11 -5.88
N GLY A 277 -5.13 -2.95 -5.93
CA GLY A 277 -4.63 -2.38 -7.19
C GLY A 277 -3.49 -3.20 -7.78
N ILE A 278 -2.45 -3.46 -6.98
CA ILE A 278 -1.34 -4.36 -7.28
C ILE A 278 -1.14 -5.28 -6.07
N GLN A 279 -1.21 -6.59 -6.29
CA GLN A 279 -1.02 -7.62 -5.26
C GLN A 279 0.09 -8.59 -5.66
N ALA A 280 1.12 -8.72 -4.83
CA ALA A 280 2.13 -9.77 -4.93
C ALA A 280 2.01 -10.72 -3.75
N GLU A 281 2.04 -12.03 -4.01
CA GLU A 281 2.07 -13.05 -2.95
C GLU A 281 3.38 -12.99 -2.15
N THR A 282 4.48 -12.64 -2.82
CA THR A 282 5.78 -12.42 -2.19
C THR A 282 6.18 -10.95 -2.31
N SER A 283 7.18 -10.60 -3.07
CA SER A 283 7.72 -9.26 -3.14
C SER A 283 7.17 -8.44 -4.32
N ALA A 284 7.12 -7.13 -4.15
CA ALA A 284 6.81 -6.22 -5.25
C ALA A 284 7.87 -5.13 -5.42
N VAL A 285 8.14 -4.78 -6.69
CA VAL A 285 8.99 -3.64 -7.06
C VAL A 285 8.23 -2.78 -8.06
N VAL A 286 8.01 -1.50 -7.72
CA VAL A 286 7.37 -0.54 -8.62
C VAL A 286 8.27 0.68 -8.79
N SER A 287 8.60 1.02 -10.03
CA SER A 287 9.59 2.05 -10.30
C SER A 287 9.41 2.72 -11.66
N ALA A 288 9.74 3.99 -11.73
CA ALA A 288 9.87 4.77 -12.96
C ALA A 288 8.65 4.71 -13.88
N GLY A 289 7.59 5.40 -13.53
CA GLY A 289 6.36 5.40 -14.35
C GLY A 289 5.35 6.40 -13.84
N THR A 290 4.12 6.24 -14.29
CA THR A 290 2.96 6.99 -13.78
C THR A 290 1.87 6.00 -13.40
N TYR A 291 1.45 6.05 -12.16
CA TYR A 291 0.57 5.09 -11.55
C TYR A 291 -0.63 5.82 -10.94
N ALA A 292 -1.81 5.58 -11.50
CA ALA A 292 -3.07 6.04 -10.96
C ALA A 292 -3.87 4.81 -10.52
N ILE A 293 -4.06 4.64 -9.21
CA ILE A 293 -4.68 3.46 -8.62
C ILE A 293 -5.85 3.90 -7.76
N THR A 294 -7.01 3.31 -8.03
CA THR A 294 -8.19 3.39 -7.17
C THR A 294 -8.59 1.98 -6.78
N SER A 295 -8.60 1.66 -5.49
CA SER A 295 -8.97 0.36 -4.95
C SER A 295 -10.13 0.45 -3.98
N GLY A 296 -10.99 -0.55 -3.98
CA GLY A 296 -12.15 -0.65 -3.09
C GLY A 296 -13.17 0.49 -3.21
N GLY A 297 -13.08 1.29 -4.28
CA GLY A 297 -13.95 2.47 -4.49
C GLY A 297 -13.39 3.79 -3.95
N GLY A 298 -12.11 3.81 -3.51
CA GLY A 298 -11.40 4.99 -3.02
C GLY A 298 -11.56 5.27 -1.54
N SER A 299 -10.78 6.21 -1.01
CA SER A 299 -10.59 6.54 0.40
C SER A 299 -11.86 6.83 1.21
N THR A 300 -12.93 7.23 0.54
CA THR A 300 -14.22 7.48 1.22
C THR A 300 -15.17 6.29 1.20
N ALA A 301 -14.78 5.18 0.55
CA ALA A 301 -15.58 3.97 0.51
C ALA A 301 -15.32 3.10 1.75
N THR A 302 -16.27 2.25 2.05
CA THR A 302 -16.14 1.25 3.11
C THR A 302 -16.19 -0.11 2.46
N PRO A 303 -15.07 -0.84 2.36
CA PRO A 303 -15.04 -2.17 1.79
C PRO A 303 -15.81 -3.15 2.68
N GLY A 304 -16.13 -4.34 2.16
CA GLY A 304 -16.72 -5.42 2.98
C GLY A 304 -15.74 -5.94 4.02
N ASP A 305 -16.25 -6.49 5.13
CA ASP A 305 -15.46 -6.94 6.30
C ASP A 305 -14.30 -7.93 5.98
N ASP A 306 -14.37 -8.63 4.84
CA ASP A 306 -13.38 -9.63 4.41
C ASP A 306 -12.66 -9.24 3.10
N VAL A 307 -12.75 -7.98 2.66
CA VAL A 307 -12.20 -7.51 1.38
C VAL A 307 -10.93 -6.73 1.63
N SER A 308 -9.79 -7.22 1.12
CA SER A 308 -8.56 -6.42 0.98
C SER A 308 -8.73 -5.47 -0.20
N ALA A 309 -8.47 -4.20 -0.02
CA ALA A 309 -8.62 -3.19 -1.07
C ALA A 309 -7.49 -2.15 -1.01
N LYS A 310 -6.26 -2.69 -0.94
CA LYS A 310 -5.03 -1.92 -0.83
C LYS A 310 -4.60 -1.37 -2.19
N GLY A 311 -3.85 -0.27 -2.18
CA GLY A 311 -3.31 0.30 -3.41
C GLY A 311 -2.23 -0.60 -4.02
N ILE A 312 -1.14 -0.81 -3.29
CA ILE A 312 -0.01 -1.68 -3.66
C ILE A 312 0.32 -2.56 -2.45
N LYS A 313 0.19 -3.87 -2.63
CA LYS A 313 0.36 -4.88 -1.58
C LYS A 313 1.44 -5.89 -1.93
N ALA A 314 2.29 -6.21 -0.95
CA ALA A 314 3.25 -7.31 -1.03
C ALA A 314 3.16 -8.22 0.20
N GLY A 315 3.17 -9.54 -0.01
CA GLY A 315 3.19 -10.53 1.07
C GLY A 315 4.51 -10.59 1.84
N THR A 316 5.59 -10.03 1.27
CA THR A 316 6.88 -9.88 1.94
C THR A 316 7.39 -8.45 1.83
N ASP A 317 8.30 -8.14 0.92
CA ASP A 317 8.93 -6.83 0.81
C ASP A 317 8.39 -6.00 -0.35
N LEU A 318 8.14 -4.72 -0.13
CA LEU A 318 7.74 -3.75 -1.14
C LEU A 318 8.81 -2.68 -1.33
N THR A 319 9.25 -2.49 -2.56
CA THR A 319 10.21 -1.43 -2.92
C THR A 319 9.62 -0.46 -3.93
N LEU A 320 9.57 0.82 -3.56
CA LEU A 320 9.16 1.94 -4.40
C LEU A 320 10.35 2.89 -4.60
N SER A 321 10.89 3.01 -5.82
CA SER A 321 12.15 3.73 -5.99
C SER A 321 12.05 5.04 -6.78
N SER A 322 11.04 5.20 -7.61
CA SER A 322 10.80 6.41 -8.40
C SER A 322 9.43 6.33 -9.08
N GLY A 323 9.02 7.37 -9.80
CA GLY A 323 7.73 7.42 -10.47
C GLY A 323 6.80 8.48 -9.90
N VAL A 324 5.59 8.56 -10.47
CA VAL A 324 4.52 9.46 -10.02
C VAL A 324 3.31 8.58 -9.66
N TYR A 325 2.87 8.67 -8.43
CA TYR A 325 1.80 7.85 -7.88
C TYR A 325 0.64 8.74 -7.44
N THR A 326 -0.56 8.37 -7.83
CA THR A 326 -1.82 8.89 -7.30
C THR A 326 -2.61 7.70 -6.80
N LEU A 327 -2.73 7.59 -5.50
CA LEU A 327 -3.36 6.46 -4.81
C LEU A 327 -4.61 6.96 -4.10
N ASP A 328 -5.76 6.35 -4.41
CA ASP A 328 -7.06 6.61 -3.78
C ASP A 328 -7.67 5.25 -3.39
N CYS A 329 -7.45 4.86 -2.13
CA CYS A 329 -7.65 3.50 -1.66
C CYS A 329 -8.63 3.47 -0.48
N SER A 330 -9.45 2.44 -0.37
CA SER A 330 -10.36 2.30 0.78
C SER A 330 -9.74 1.59 1.99
N ASP A 331 -8.61 0.94 1.79
CA ASP A 331 -7.72 0.27 2.74
C ASP A 331 -6.32 0.88 2.54
N ASP A 332 -5.22 0.34 3.07
CA ASP A 332 -3.89 0.94 2.96
C ASP A 332 -3.49 1.29 1.53
N ALA A 333 -2.84 2.44 1.36
CA ALA A 333 -2.39 2.81 0.03
C ALA A 333 -1.11 2.05 -0.39
N ILE A 334 -0.21 1.79 0.56
CA ILE A 334 1.06 1.06 0.39
C ILE A 334 1.20 0.08 1.55
N HIS A 335 1.26 -1.23 1.25
CA HIS A 335 1.27 -2.26 2.29
C HIS A 335 2.29 -3.36 2.04
N ALA A 336 2.98 -3.81 3.08
CA ALA A 336 3.77 -5.04 3.06
C ALA A 336 3.68 -5.80 4.38
N ASN A 337 3.44 -7.13 4.33
CA ASN A 337 3.55 -7.99 5.51
C ASN A 337 5.02 -8.16 5.98
N GLY A 338 5.99 -7.66 5.24
CA GLY A 338 7.39 -7.55 5.63
C GLY A 338 7.81 -6.09 5.67
N ASN A 339 8.73 -5.68 4.79
CA ASN A 339 9.30 -4.35 4.82
C ASN A 339 8.80 -3.47 3.67
N VAL A 340 8.60 -2.18 3.95
CA VAL A 340 8.35 -1.16 2.94
C VAL A 340 9.58 -0.26 2.80
N THR A 341 10.08 -0.10 1.57
CA THR A 341 11.21 0.76 1.26
C THR A 341 10.84 1.78 0.19
N ILE A 342 10.83 3.07 0.54
CA ILE A 342 10.60 4.19 -0.36
C ILE A 342 11.90 4.96 -0.53
N THR A 343 12.49 4.93 -1.73
CA THR A 343 13.78 5.60 -2.00
C THR A 343 13.64 6.85 -2.86
N GLY A 344 12.45 7.09 -3.43
CA GLY A 344 12.18 8.23 -4.31
C GLY A 344 10.78 8.17 -4.87
N GLY A 345 10.45 9.07 -5.79
CA GLY A 345 9.12 9.19 -6.40
C GLY A 345 8.35 10.39 -5.88
N SER A 346 7.17 10.59 -6.46
CA SER A 346 6.21 11.62 -6.04
C SER A 346 4.85 10.97 -5.83
N TYR A 347 4.35 11.05 -4.63
CA TYR A 347 3.14 10.37 -4.17
C TYR A 347 2.10 11.41 -3.78
N THR A 348 0.87 11.23 -4.24
CA THR A 348 -0.34 11.88 -3.74
C THR A 348 -1.25 10.77 -3.25
N ILE A 349 -1.53 10.74 -1.95
CA ILE A 349 -2.21 9.62 -1.29
C ILE A 349 -3.44 10.15 -0.56
N SER A 350 -4.56 9.47 -0.79
CA SER A 350 -5.75 9.51 0.05
C SER A 350 -6.18 8.09 0.32
N THR A 351 -6.40 7.74 1.57
CA THR A 351 -6.73 6.36 1.93
C THR A 351 -7.71 6.31 3.09
N GLY A 352 -8.46 5.22 3.20
CA GLY A 352 -9.40 4.96 4.30
C GLY A 352 -8.73 4.37 5.53
N ASP A 353 -7.52 3.81 5.37
CA ASP A 353 -6.67 3.28 6.43
C ASP A 353 -5.27 3.92 6.32
N ASP A 354 -4.17 3.19 6.38
CA ASP A 354 -2.85 3.77 6.47
C ASP A 354 -2.28 4.18 5.11
N ALA A 355 -1.56 5.32 5.09
CA ALA A 355 -0.93 5.75 3.85
C ALA A 355 0.25 4.86 3.46
N ALA A 356 1.01 4.36 4.42
CA ALA A 356 2.01 3.31 4.23
C ALA A 356 2.15 2.48 5.49
N HIS A 357 1.94 1.17 5.36
CA HIS A 357 2.00 0.18 6.43
C HIS A 357 3.06 -0.90 6.15
N ALA A 358 3.83 -1.27 7.16
CA ALA A 358 4.76 -2.40 7.14
C ALA A 358 4.68 -3.20 8.44
N ASP A 359 4.40 -4.51 8.38
CA ASP A 359 4.52 -5.36 9.57
C ASP A 359 5.96 -5.37 10.13
N GLY A 360 6.94 -5.12 9.28
CA GLY A 360 8.36 -5.00 9.60
C GLY A 360 8.87 -3.56 9.62
N ASP A 361 9.95 -3.31 8.88
CA ASP A 361 10.59 -1.99 8.82
C ASP A 361 9.98 -1.13 7.70
N LEU A 362 9.52 0.09 8.02
CA LEU A 362 9.18 1.10 7.05
C LEU A 362 10.33 2.10 6.91
N THR A 363 10.90 2.21 5.72
CA THR A 363 12.03 3.10 5.45
C THR A 363 11.72 4.09 4.34
N VAL A 364 11.85 5.39 4.62
CA VAL A 364 11.79 6.47 3.65
C VAL A 364 13.17 7.16 3.57
N SER A 365 13.83 7.07 2.41
CA SER A 365 15.14 7.69 2.19
C SER A 365 15.12 8.83 1.17
N GLY A 366 13.98 9.05 0.49
CA GLY A 366 13.81 10.12 -0.49
C GLY A 366 12.41 10.14 -1.07
N GLY A 367 12.16 11.08 -1.98
CA GLY A 367 10.88 11.30 -2.63
C GLY A 367 10.06 12.43 -2.01
N THR A 368 8.88 12.64 -2.58
CA THR A 368 7.87 13.59 -2.06
C THR A 368 6.60 12.80 -1.77
N LEU A 369 6.19 12.74 -0.52
CA LEU A 369 4.97 12.08 -0.06
C LEU A 369 3.98 13.16 0.38
N ASP A 370 2.89 13.32 -0.34
CA ASP A 370 1.76 14.21 -0.02
C ASP A 370 0.56 13.35 0.38
N ILE A 371 0.51 13.02 1.68
CA ILE A 371 -0.56 12.23 2.28
C ILE A 371 -1.65 13.22 2.70
N GLN A 372 -2.75 13.24 1.94
CA GLN A 372 -3.82 14.23 2.05
C GLN A 372 -4.91 13.81 3.05
N ASP A 373 -5.09 12.49 3.21
CA ASP A 373 -6.04 11.90 4.14
C ASP A 373 -5.65 10.45 4.41
N SER A 374 -5.58 10.05 5.68
CA SER A 374 -5.31 8.68 6.12
C SER A 374 -5.82 8.45 7.55
N TYR A 375 -5.92 7.20 7.97
CA TYR A 375 -6.08 6.84 9.38
C TYR A 375 -4.76 7.10 10.10
N GLU A 376 -3.70 6.36 9.78
CA GLU A 376 -2.33 6.68 10.15
C GLU A 376 -1.49 7.11 8.94
N GLY A 377 -0.42 7.86 9.18
CA GLY A 377 0.42 8.35 8.09
C GLY A 377 1.43 7.31 7.63
N LEU A 378 2.43 7.03 8.46
CA LEU A 378 3.47 6.04 8.21
C LEU A 378 3.53 5.11 9.42
N GLU A 379 3.15 3.85 9.22
CA GLU A 379 3.14 2.83 10.26
C GLU A 379 4.16 1.72 9.97
N GLY A 380 4.77 1.20 11.04
CA GLY A 380 5.66 0.05 10.93
C GLY A 380 6.11 -0.52 12.26
N GLY A 381 6.71 -1.72 12.23
CA GLY A 381 7.46 -2.26 13.36
C GLY A 381 8.56 -1.31 13.79
N THR A 382 9.28 -0.74 12.82
CA THR A 382 10.13 0.45 12.97
C THR A 382 9.88 1.42 11.82
N VAL A 383 9.98 2.73 12.09
CA VAL A 383 9.85 3.77 11.06
C VAL A 383 11.16 4.55 10.97
N THR A 384 11.80 4.51 9.81
CA THR A 384 13.07 5.22 9.55
C THR A 384 12.91 6.25 8.44
N VAL A 385 13.16 7.52 8.74
CA VAL A 385 13.20 8.60 7.77
C VAL A 385 14.61 9.19 7.69
N SER A 386 15.28 8.98 6.56
CA SER A 386 16.62 9.51 6.30
C SER A 386 16.66 10.61 5.24
N GLY A 387 15.54 10.84 4.55
CA GLY A 387 15.40 11.86 3.51
C GLY A 387 13.96 11.96 3.02
N GLY A 388 13.74 12.79 2.03
CA GLY A 388 12.42 13.03 1.44
C GLY A 388 11.73 14.28 1.99
N ASP A 389 10.60 14.59 1.38
CA ASP A 389 9.73 15.72 1.67
C ASP A 389 8.33 15.16 1.91
N ILE A 390 7.96 15.04 3.20
CA ILE A 390 6.81 14.26 3.66
C ILE A 390 5.81 15.22 4.30
N THR A 391 4.58 15.19 3.82
CA THR A 391 3.43 15.87 4.43
C THR A 391 2.39 14.81 4.77
N VAL A 392 1.92 14.83 6.02
CA VAL A 392 0.93 13.88 6.53
C VAL A 392 -0.26 14.64 7.10
N VAL A 393 -1.45 14.23 6.69
CA VAL A 393 -2.72 14.56 7.36
C VAL A 393 -3.37 13.24 7.73
N SER A 394 -3.41 12.93 9.02
CA SER A 394 -3.98 11.70 9.55
C SER A 394 -5.11 11.98 10.53
N SER A 395 -6.07 11.07 10.63
CA SER A 395 -7.18 11.14 11.58
C SER A 395 -6.79 10.58 12.95
N ASP A 396 -5.79 9.72 12.99
CA ASP A 396 -5.12 9.21 14.19
C ASP A 396 -3.63 9.62 14.13
N ASP A 397 -2.67 8.70 14.18
CA ASP A 397 -1.26 9.03 14.36
C ASP A 397 -0.55 9.47 13.07
N GLY A 398 0.44 10.34 13.20
CA GLY A 398 1.21 10.82 12.07
C GLY A 398 2.28 9.84 11.60
N LEU A 399 3.22 9.50 12.47
CA LEU A 399 4.19 8.42 12.32
C LEU A 399 4.02 7.50 13.52
N ASN A 400 3.76 6.22 13.26
CA ASN A 400 3.51 5.22 14.30
C ASN A 400 4.52 4.06 14.20
N ALA A 401 5.23 3.79 15.31
CA ALA A 401 6.04 2.59 15.49
C ALA A 401 5.40 1.72 16.57
N ALA A 402 4.33 1.00 16.18
CA ALA A 402 3.51 0.22 17.10
C ALA A 402 3.99 -1.23 17.29
N GLY A 403 4.92 -1.71 16.46
CA GLY A 403 5.44 -3.08 16.52
C GLY A 403 4.85 -4.02 15.46
N GLY A 404 4.29 -3.49 14.38
CA GLY A 404 3.93 -4.17 13.15
C GLY A 404 3.01 -5.38 13.35
N ASN A 405 1.79 -5.18 13.54
CA ASN A 405 0.64 -6.09 13.47
C ASN A 405 -0.49 -5.52 14.34
N ASP A 406 -1.07 -4.48 13.86
CA ASP A 406 -2.08 -3.74 14.60
C ASP A 406 -3.43 -4.42 14.72
N GLY A 407 -3.74 -5.39 13.87
CA GLY A 407 -5.08 -5.94 13.77
C GLY A 407 -6.11 -4.89 13.34
N SER A 408 -5.67 -3.81 12.70
CA SER A 408 -6.50 -2.75 12.11
C SER A 408 -7.17 -3.14 10.80
N GLY A 409 -7.39 -4.42 10.57
CA GLY A 409 -8.35 -4.86 9.57
C GLY A 409 -9.71 -4.23 9.92
N PHE A 410 -10.23 -3.40 9.04
CA PHE A 410 -11.49 -2.66 9.11
C PHE A 410 -12.56 -3.42 9.92
N GLY A 411 -12.79 -3.02 11.16
CA GLY A 411 -13.78 -3.65 12.06
C GLY A 411 -13.40 -3.74 13.52
N GLY A 412 -12.18 -3.45 13.90
CA GLY A 412 -11.70 -3.60 15.28
C GLY A 412 -11.40 -2.29 16.00
N HIS A 413 -12.41 -1.49 16.36
CA HIS A 413 -12.28 -0.62 17.54
C HIS A 413 -12.12 -1.51 18.79
N GLY A 414 -11.10 -2.32 18.82
CA GLY A 414 -10.65 -3.06 20.01
C GLY A 414 -9.52 -2.32 20.65
N MET A 415 -9.71 -1.84 21.88
CA MET A 415 -8.61 -1.55 22.80
C MET A 415 -7.65 -2.76 22.81
N GLY A 416 -6.69 -2.77 21.93
CA GLY A 416 -5.85 -3.94 21.76
C GLY A 416 -4.46 -3.66 21.25
N ASN A 417 -3.78 -2.62 21.76
CA ASN A 417 -2.35 -2.77 21.91
C ASN A 417 -2.14 -3.95 22.84
N ALA A 418 -2.04 -5.15 22.28
CA ALA A 418 -1.60 -6.30 23.04
C ALA A 418 -0.15 -6.06 23.41
N PHE A 419 0.04 -5.42 24.55
CA PHE A 419 1.30 -5.38 25.26
C PHE A 419 1.96 -6.76 25.17
N THR A 420 2.88 -6.95 24.22
CA THR A 420 3.76 -8.10 24.18
C THR A 420 4.94 -7.79 25.10
N PRO A 421 4.95 -8.28 26.33
CA PRO A 421 6.07 -8.01 27.22
C PRO A 421 7.28 -8.78 26.68
N GLY A 422 8.21 -8.12 26.06
CA GLY A 422 9.50 -8.72 25.76
C GLY A 422 10.22 -8.34 24.48
N GLY A 423 9.77 -7.38 23.71
CA GLY A 423 10.47 -6.97 22.49
C GLY A 423 10.51 -5.45 22.34
N ASN A 424 11.47 -4.78 22.91
CA ASN A 424 11.71 -3.34 22.80
C ASN A 424 12.37 -3.01 21.45
N SER A 425 11.73 -3.34 20.33
CA SER A 425 12.30 -3.10 19.01
C SER A 425 11.59 -1.98 18.22
N SER A 426 10.44 -1.51 18.68
CA SER A 426 9.73 -0.40 18.03
C SER A 426 10.53 0.90 18.15
N ALA A 427 10.73 1.57 17.04
CA ALA A 427 11.50 2.81 17.02
C ALA A 427 11.13 3.72 15.85
N ILE A 428 11.07 5.02 16.11
CA ILE A 428 11.10 6.05 15.06
C ILE A 428 12.50 6.62 15.01
N THR A 429 13.16 6.54 13.84
CA THR A 429 14.50 7.08 13.61
C THR A 429 14.47 8.15 12.51
N ILE A 430 14.82 9.39 12.85
CA ILE A 430 14.85 10.51 11.91
C ILE A 430 16.28 11.04 11.80
N THR A 431 16.90 10.84 10.65
CA THR A 431 18.26 11.30 10.38
C THR A 431 18.33 12.40 9.31
N GLY A 432 17.21 12.66 8.62
CA GLY A 432 17.14 13.65 7.54
C GLY A 432 15.70 13.86 7.07
N GLY A 433 15.56 14.60 5.97
CA GLY A 433 14.25 14.92 5.36
C GLY A 433 13.55 16.13 5.97
N THR A 434 12.42 16.46 5.36
CA THR A 434 11.46 17.47 5.87
C THR A 434 10.14 16.76 6.10
N ILE A 435 9.67 16.75 7.33
CA ILE A 435 8.47 16.05 7.75
C ILE A 435 7.51 17.07 8.34
N GLN A 436 6.32 17.17 7.78
CA GLN A 436 5.21 17.94 8.32
C GLN A 436 4.05 17.01 8.65
N VAL A 437 3.55 17.06 9.86
CA VAL A 437 2.43 16.23 10.34
C VAL A 437 1.32 17.11 10.91
N LEU A 438 0.10 16.81 10.51
CA LEU A 438 -1.13 17.22 11.16
C LEU A 438 -1.90 15.96 11.54
N ALA A 439 -1.87 15.59 12.81
CA ALA A 439 -2.47 14.37 13.34
C ALA A 439 -3.71 14.67 14.19
N GLY A 440 -4.69 13.77 14.11
CA GLY A 440 -5.84 13.73 15.02
C GLY A 440 -5.50 13.07 16.36
N GLY A 441 -4.62 12.05 16.34
CA GLY A 441 -4.00 11.37 17.45
C GLY A 441 -2.62 11.94 17.80
N ASP A 442 -1.63 11.06 18.02
CA ASP A 442 -0.26 11.45 18.31
C ASP A 442 0.52 11.83 17.03
N GLY A 443 1.38 12.81 17.13
CA GLY A 443 2.14 13.26 15.96
C GLY A 443 3.26 12.31 15.58
N LEU A 444 4.09 11.93 16.54
CA LEU A 444 5.07 10.86 16.48
C LEU A 444 4.78 9.94 17.69
N ASP A 445 4.33 8.72 17.40
CA ASP A 445 4.08 7.69 18.41
C ASP A 445 5.06 6.52 18.29
N SER A 446 5.63 6.08 19.40
CA SER A 446 6.46 4.89 19.42
C SER A 446 6.24 4.08 20.70
N ASN A 447 5.80 2.84 20.54
CA ASN A 447 5.80 1.84 21.62
C ASN A 447 7.23 1.49 22.13
N GLY A 448 8.24 2.20 21.66
CA GLY A 448 9.63 2.05 22.03
C GLY A 448 10.35 3.37 22.16
N SER A 449 11.21 3.71 21.22
CA SER A 449 12.04 4.92 21.28
C SER A 449 11.90 5.80 20.04
N ILE A 450 12.16 7.09 20.23
CA ILE A 450 12.35 8.04 19.15
C ILE A 450 13.81 8.52 19.17
N GLU A 451 14.47 8.51 18.02
CA GLU A 451 15.80 9.07 17.83
C GLU A 451 15.78 10.07 16.68
N MET A 452 16.17 11.31 16.94
CA MET A 452 16.30 12.36 15.95
C MET A 452 17.72 12.93 15.96
N THR A 453 18.45 12.72 14.86
CA THR A 453 19.83 13.22 14.70
C THR A 453 19.96 14.26 13.58
N GLY A 454 18.87 14.50 12.83
CA GLY A 454 18.84 15.45 11.71
C GLY A 454 17.43 15.67 11.19
N GLY A 455 17.34 16.39 10.06
CA GLY A 455 16.06 16.70 9.42
C GLY A 455 15.34 17.91 9.99
N THR A 456 14.18 18.21 9.43
CA THR A 456 13.24 19.24 9.91
C THR A 456 11.89 18.59 10.15
N VAL A 457 11.43 18.62 11.37
CA VAL A 457 10.18 17.99 11.81
C VAL A 457 9.25 19.05 12.37
N VAL A 458 8.09 19.21 11.76
CA VAL A 458 7.03 20.12 12.19
C VAL A 458 5.76 19.32 12.40
N VAL A 459 5.36 19.16 13.64
CA VAL A 459 4.23 18.34 14.02
C VAL A 459 3.17 19.20 14.72
N CYS A 460 1.91 18.92 14.42
CA CYS A 460 0.77 19.47 15.14
C CYS A 460 -0.22 18.33 15.43
N SER A 461 -0.38 17.97 16.70
CA SER A 461 -1.43 17.06 17.19
C SER A 461 -2.62 17.86 17.70
N THR A 462 -3.81 17.53 17.19
CA THR A 462 -5.07 18.22 17.52
C THR A 462 -5.94 17.43 18.50
N GLY A 463 -5.56 16.20 18.85
CA GLY A 463 -6.24 15.34 19.79
C GLY A 463 -6.30 15.90 21.20
N GLY A 464 -7.42 15.69 21.88
CA GLY A 464 -7.59 16.21 23.26
C GLY A 464 -6.93 15.36 24.34
N GLY A 465 -6.65 14.09 24.04
CA GLY A 465 -6.02 13.09 24.90
C GLY A 465 -4.56 12.80 24.54
N ASP A 466 -4.13 13.27 23.39
CA ASP A 466 -2.91 12.87 22.73
C ASP A 466 -1.90 14.03 22.68
N GLY A 467 -0.72 13.82 22.13
CA GLY A 467 0.34 14.81 22.07
C GLY A 467 1.07 14.81 20.73
N ALA A 468 1.84 15.85 20.44
CA ALA A 468 2.67 15.86 19.24
C ALA A 468 3.79 14.81 19.29
N LEU A 469 4.13 14.34 20.48
CA LEU A 469 5.17 13.35 20.76
C LEU A 469 4.65 12.38 21.83
N ASP A 470 4.67 11.08 21.52
CA ASP A 470 4.51 10.02 22.51
C ASP A 470 5.59 8.92 22.32
N TYR A 471 6.02 8.30 23.43
CA TYR A 471 7.01 7.22 23.39
C TYR A 471 7.04 6.48 24.74
N GLU A 472 7.25 5.16 24.68
CA GLU A 472 7.30 4.37 25.93
C GLU A 472 8.67 4.38 26.61
N SER A 473 9.77 4.38 25.84
CA SER A 473 11.13 4.22 26.38
C SER A 473 11.89 5.52 26.48
N SER A 474 12.21 6.15 25.35
CA SER A 474 13.02 7.38 25.33
C SER A 474 12.84 8.14 24.01
N PHE A 475 12.96 9.45 24.10
CA PHE A 475 13.22 10.29 22.93
C PHE A 475 14.59 10.95 23.05
N THR A 476 15.54 10.56 22.19
CA THR A 476 16.86 11.17 22.10
C THR A 476 16.87 12.19 20.97
N LEU A 477 17.14 13.46 21.30
CA LEU A 477 17.27 14.54 20.35
C LEU A 477 18.73 15.00 20.28
N ASP A 478 19.42 14.66 19.19
CA ASP A 478 20.85 14.89 18.96
C ASP A 478 21.14 15.77 17.72
N GLY A 479 20.10 16.32 17.09
CA GLY A 479 20.24 17.18 15.92
C GLY A 479 18.92 17.47 15.22
N GLY A 480 18.97 18.38 14.23
CA GLY A 480 17.82 18.78 13.43
C GLY A 480 16.95 19.87 14.05
N ILE A 481 15.90 20.25 13.32
CA ILE A 481 14.89 21.23 13.76
C ILE A 481 13.63 20.48 14.13
N LEU A 482 13.21 20.62 15.38
CA LEU A 482 11.96 20.06 15.88
C LEU A 482 11.02 21.18 16.31
N PHE A 483 9.80 21.20 15.78
CA PHE A 483 8.69 21.98 16.32
C PHE A 483 7.49 21.03 16.47
N ALA A 484 7.09 20.77 17.70
CA ALA A 484 6.03 19.84 18.04
C ALA A 484 4.97 20.55 18.87
N ALA A 485 3.81 20.84 18.29
CA ALA A 485 2.72 21.60 18.87
C ALA A 485 1.55 20.68 19.23
N SER A 486 1.02 20.80 20.45
CA SER A 486 -0.05 19.95 20.97
C SER A 486 -1.24 20.77 21.45
N ALA A 487 -2.45 20.33 21.08
CA ALA A 487 -3.69 20.83 21.62
C ALA A 487 -4.03 20.22 22.98
N GLY A 488 -3.68 18.93 23.18
CA GLY A 488 -3.95 18.13 24.36
C GLY A 488 -3.04 18.41 25.55
N ASN A 489 -3.26 17.65 26.60
CA ASN A 489 -2.51 17.76 27.88
C ASN A 489 -1.46 16.65 28.04
N MET A 490 -1.29 15.79 27.05
CA MET A 490 -0.40 14.62 27.09
C MET A 490 0.94 14.84 26.36
N ALA A 491 1.24 16.07 25.95
CA ALA A 491 2.47 16.41 25.23
C ALA A 491 3.72 15.99 26.00
N ALA A 492 4.48 15.03 25.46
CA ALA A 492 5.78 14.65 25.99
C ALA A 492 6.88 15.62 25.54
N ASN A 493 8.01 15.60 26.26
CA ASN A 493 9.23 16.30 25.89
C ASN A 493 10.32 15.27 25.60
N PRO A 494 11.30 15.55 24.73
CA PRO A 494 12.46 14.68 24.59
C PRO A 494 13.12 14.39 25.94
N SER A 495 13.41 13.11 26.20
CA SER A 495 13.96 12.67 27.50
C SER A 495 15.48 12.75 27.56
N SER A 496 16.16 12.78 26.40
CA SER A 496 17.62 12.91 26.26
C SER A 496 17.94 13.99 25.23
N LEU A 497 18.68 15.01 25.65
CA LEU A 497 18.95 16.19 24.84
C LEU A 497 20.46 16.41 24.69
N ASN A 498 20.97 16.38 23.46
CA ASN A 498 22.31 16.78 23.10
C ASN A 498 22.36 18.19 22.48
N GLN A 499 21.18 18.78 22.21
CA GLN A 499 21.00 20.19 21.87
C GLN A 499 19.91 20.82 22.77
N PRO A 500 19.95 22.13 23.06
CA PRO A 500 18.95 22.78 23.88
C PRO A 500 17.54 22.70 23.29
N ALA A 501 16.53 22.59 24.14
CA ALA A 501 15.14 22.62 23.74
C ALA A 501 14.30 23.54 24.63
N LEU A 502 13.20 24.06 24.07
CA LEU A 502 12.20 24.82 24.78
C LEU A 502 10.89 24.06 24.80
N SER A 503 10.23 24.02 25.96
CA SER A 503 8.86 23.55 26.13
C SER A 503 8.03 24.72 26.64
N VAL A 504 7.08 25.19 25.83
CA VAL A 504 6.29 26.40 26.07
C VAL A 504 4.80 26.10 26.14
N GLY A 505 4.15 26.49 27.25
CA GLY A 505 2.71 26.58 27.36
C GLY A 505 2.23 27.97 26.99
N PHE A 506 1.30 28.07 26.06
CA PHE A 506 0.80 29.36 25.58
C PHE A 506 -0.18 30.03 26.54
N GLY A 507 -0.66 29.33 27.58
CA GLY A 507 -1.63 29.81 28.53
C GLY A 507 -3.05 29.99 27.97
N GLN A 508 -3.25 29.64 26.72
CA GLN A 508 -4.50 29.59 25.98
C GLN A 508 -4.33 28.67 24.77
N THR A 509 -5.41 28.23 24.17
CA THR A 509 -5.36 27.56 22.88
C THR A 509 -5.14 28.59 21.77
N LEU A 510 -4.13 28.37 20.95
CA LEU A 510 -3.89 29.11 19.72
C LEU A 510 -4.60 28.36 18.58
N GLU A 511 -5.29 29.10 17.71
CA GLU A 511 -5.97 28.52 16.56
C GLU A 511 -4.97 28.16 15.46
N ALA A 512 -5.37 27.27 14.56
CA ALA A 512 -4.68 27.03 13.29
C ALA A 512 -4.34 28.35 12.59
N GLU A 513 -3.35 28.36 11.73
CA GLU A 513 -2.86 29.54 11.02
C GLU A 513 -2.15 30.59 11.91
N THR A 514 -2.08 30.39 13.22
CA THR A 514 -1.35 31.28 14.12
C THR A 514 0.15 31.08 13.96
N TYR A 515 0.88 32.17 13.81
CA TYR A 515 2.35 32.16 13.79
C TYR A 515 2.93 32.11 15.18
N VAL A 516 3.99 31.31 15.38
CA VAL A 516 4.78 31.25 16.62
C VAL A 516 6.23 31.53 16.23
N GLN A 517 6.84 32.53 16.88
CA GLN A 517 8.22 32.91 16.65
C GLN A 517 9.10 32.56 17.84
N PHE A 518 10.28 31.97 17.56
CA PHE A 518 11.39 31.79 18.49
C PHE A 518 12.57 32.56 17.95
N LYS A 519 13.01 33.60 18.67
CA LYS A 519 14.02 34.52 18.21
C LYS A 519 15.12 34.70 19.26
N GLY A 520 16.36 34.51 18.82
CA GLY A 520 17.60 34.84 19.53
C GLY A 520 18.43 35.82 18.71
N ASP A 521 19.64 36.10 19.19
CA ASP A 521 20.59 36.98 18.48
C ASP A 521 21.06 36.35 17.16
N ALA A 522 21.19 35.02 17.10
CA ALA A 522 21.72 34.28 15.96
C ALA A 522 20.66 33.64 15.07
N TYR A 523 19.39 33.62 15.49
CA TYR A 523 18.30 32.93 14.78
C TYR A 523 16.96 33.64 14.90
N ASP A 524 16.07 33.35 13.94
CA ASP A 524 14.70 33.85 13.92
C ASP A 524 13.81 32.79 13.25
N PHE A 525 13.34 31.79 14.03
CA PHE A 525 12.47 30.75 13.55
C PHE A 525 11.02 31.16 13.73
N VAL A 526 10.23 31.01 12.68
CA VAL A 526 8.79 31.25 12.69
C VAL A 526 8.10 30.01 12.18
N PHE A 527 7.12 29.52 12.92
CA PHE A 527 6.28 28.40 12.55
C PHE A 527 4.82 28.88 12.40
N ARG A 528 4.13 28.32 11.44
CA ARG A 528 2.68 28.48 11.27
C ARG A 528 2.04 27.20 11.78
N LEU A 529 1.13 27.32 12.75
CA LEU A 529 0.37 26.19 13.25
C LEU A 529 -0.55 25.65 12.16
N THR A 530 -0.49 24.35 11.90
CA THR A 530 -1.39 23.66 10.95
C THR A 530 -2.71 23.26 11.60
N GLY A 531 -2.73 23.11 12.92
CA GLY A 531 -3.89 22.85 13.78
C GLY A 531 -3.90 23.75 15.00
N GLN A 532 -4.87 23.57 15.89
CA GLN A 532 -4.91 24.27 17.17
C GLN A 532 -3.83 23.72 18.12
N ALA A 533 -3.28 24.58 19.00
CA ALA A 533 -2.28 24.16 19.98
C ALA A 533 -2.35 24.95 21.28
N SER A 534 -2.12 24.30 22.41
CA SER A 534 -2.01 24.90 23.76
C SER A 534 -0.56 24.97 24.25
N SER A 535 0.32 24.18 23.66
CA SER A 535 1.76 24.11 24.00
C SER A 535 2.58 23.73 22.77
N ALA A 536 3.89 23.94 22.84
CA ALA A 536 4.82 23.46 21.85
C ALA A 536 6.19 23.15 22.44
N VAL A 537 6.88 22.18 21.83
CA VAL A 537 8.31 21.91 22.01
C VAL A 537 9.05 22.41 20.79
N PHE A 538 10.14 23.14 21.01
CA PHE A 538 11.00 23.64 19.94
C PHE A 538 12.47 23.34 20.24
N SER A 539 13.20 22.87 19.25
CA SER A 539 14.64 22.68 19.31
C SER A 539 15.26 22.92 17.93
N ALA A 540 16.45 23.46 17.90
CA ALA A 540 17.24 23.68 16.67
C ALA A 540 18.74 23.70 17.02
N PRO A 541 19.63 23.37 16.06
CA PRO A 541 21.08 23.39 16.28
C PRO A 541 21.65 24.76 16.64
N GLU A 542 20.93 25.85 16.30
CA GLU A 542 21.34 27.22 16.58
C GLU A 542 21.07 27.66 18.05
N LEU A 543 20.36 26.85 18.84
CA LEU A 543 20.10 27.16 20.23
C LEU A 543 21.35 26.91 21.09
N GLU A 544 21.71 27.87 21.93
CA GLU A 544 22.86 27.79 22.83
C GLU A 544 22.44 28.01 24.27
N GLY A 545 22.92 27.15 25.17
CA GLY A 545 22.71 27.34 26.62
C GLY A 545 23.29 28.66 27.13
N GLY A 546 22.52 29.41 27.88
CA GLY A 546 22.87 30.76 28.38
C GLY A 546 22.46 31.91 27.45
N ALA A 547 22.08 31.61 26.18
CA ALA A 547 21.54 32.62 25.25
C ALA A 547 20.08 33.00 25.63
N VAL A 548 19.66 34.18 25.20
CA VAL A 548 18.29 34.67 25.39
C VAL A 548 17.45 34.31 24.16
N CYS A 549 16.30 33.72 24.40
CA CYS A 549 15.27 33.45 23.40
C CYS A 549 13.99 34.21 23.73
N THR A 550 13.45 34.95 22.78
CA THR A 550 12.11 35.55 22.88
C THR A 550 11.12 34.66 22.14
N VAL A 551 9.97 34.39 22.79
CA VAL A 551 8.85 33.64 22.20
C VAL A 551 7.70 34.60 22.00
N SER A 552 7.15 34.65 20.78
CA SER A 552 6.00 35.49 20.43
C SER A 552 4.99 34.66 19.61
N TYR A 553 3.72 35.04 19.65
CA TYR A 553 2.67 34.38 18.87
C TYR A 553 1.72 35.40 18.22
N GLY A 554 0.95 34.94 17.22
CA GLY A 554 0.06 35.79 16.41
C GLY A 554 0.83 36.60 15.38
N GLY A 555 0.39 37.83 15.11
CA GLY A 555 1.03 38.69 14.11
C GLY A 555 0.86 38.21 12.68
N THR A 556 1.82 38.59 11.84
CA THR A 556 1.83 38.24 10.40
C THR A 556 3.22 37.85 9.94
N TYR A 557 3.30 37.03 8.91
CA TYR A 557 4.51 36.65 8.22
C TYR A 557 4.40 36.95 6.73
N SER A 558 5.47 37.48 6.10
CA SER A 558 5.44 37.95 4.72
C SER A 558 6.02 36.97 3.69
N GLY A 559 6.58 35.86 4.13
CA GLY A 559 7.20 34.83 3.29
C GLY A 559 6.35 33.58 3.14
N GLU A 560 6.99 32.50 2.73
CA GLU A 560 6.37 31.18 2.57
C GLU A 560 6.14 30.51 3.92
N SER A 561 5.00 29.85 4.08
CA SER A 561 4.60 29.20 5.34
C SER A 561 3.80 27.90 5.11
N ALA A 562 3.76 27.39 3.89
CA ALA A 562 2.88 26.27 3.50
C ALA A 562 3.17 24.99 4.29
N ARG A 563 4.42 24.76 4.71
CA ARG A 563 4.88 23.56 5.40
C ARG A 563 5.18 23.78 6.89
N GLY A 564 4.46 24.65 7.54
CA GLY A 564 4.61 24.93 8.96
C GLY A 564 5.85 25.77 9.28
N LEU A 565 7.09 25.39 8.87
CA LEU A 565 8.27 26.24 9.01
C LEU A 565 8.25 27.35 7.97
N CYS A 566 8.30 28.60 8.44
CA CYS A 566 8.24 29.79 7.60
C CYS A 566 9.64 30.14 7.04
N SER A 567 9.70 30.52 5.77
CA SER A 567 10.97 30.88 5.10
C SER A 567 10.84 32.09 4.15
N GLY A 568 11.95 32.76 3.89
CA GLY A 568 12.04 33.82 2.89
C GLY A 568 11.28 35.12 3.21
N GLY A 569 10.88 35.33 4.47
CA GLY A 569 10.07 36.47 4.88
C GLY A 569 10.48 37.11 6.19
N SER A 570 9.57 37.87 6.78
CA SER A 570 9.75 38.49 8.09
C SER A 570 8.46 38.47 8.91
N TYR A 571 8.62 38.24 10.20
CA TYR A 571 7.55 38.25 11.19
C TYR A 571 7.33 39.66 11.78
N SER A 572 6.10 40.03 12.01
CA SER A 572 5.75 41.33 12.61
C SER A 572 4.42 41.31 13.35
N GLY A 573 4.28 42.14 14.35
CA GLY A 573 3.00 42.46 15.02
C GLY A 573 2.51 41.42 15.99
N GLY A 574 3.36 40.43 16.37
CA GLY A 574 2.99 39.41 17.36
C GLY A 574 2.97 39.91 18.80
N THR A 575 2.37 39.10 19.65
CA THR A 575 2.34 39.30 21.09
C THR A 575 3.50 38.55 21.73
N LEU A 576 4.34 39.24 22.50
CA LEU A 576 5.41 38.64 23.27
C LEU A 576 4.81 37.72 24.36
N LEU A 577 5.14 36.44 24.33
CA LEU A 577 4.79 35.46 25.36
C LEU A 577 5.80 35.50 26.53
N ALA A 578 7.08 35.36 26.19
CA ALA A 578 8.16 35.26 27.17
C ALA A 578 9.51 35.68 26.56
N GLU A 579 10.43 36.09 27.47
CA GLU A 579 11.86 36.20 27.20
C GLU A 579 12.56 35.22 28.18
N LEU A 580 13.29 34.27 27.65
CA LEU A 580 13.83 33.13 28.40
C LEU A 580 15.34 33.04 28.21
N THR A 581 16.07 32.78 29.29
CA THR A 581 17.46 32.35 29.20
C THR A 581 17.48 30.82 29.04
N LEU A 582 18.08 30.35 27.95
CA LEU A 582 18.10 28.91 27.62
C LEU A 582 19.00 28.14 28.57
N GLU A 583 18.55 26.97 29.02
CA GLU A 583 19.40 25.98 29.70
C GLU A 583 20.17 25.18 28.63
N THR A 584 21.17 24.41 29.03
CA THR A 584 21.88 23.46 28.15
C THR A 584 21.04 22.23 27.80
N GLY A 585 19.92 22.02 28.49
CA GLY A 585 18.92 20.99 28.27
C GLY A 585 17.56 21.59 27.95
N LEU A 586 16.53 21.17 28.67
CA LEU A 586 15.15 21.62 28.47
C LEU A 586 14.88 22.90 29.26
N THR A 587 14.50 23.96 28.57
CA THR A 587 13.96 25.19 29.16
C THR A 587 12.44 25.14 29.11
N SER A 588 11.75 25.29 30.24
CA SER A 588 10.28 25.23 30.28
C SER A 588 9.66 26.56 30.69
N TYR A 589 8.53 26.89 30.06
CA TYR A 589 7.72 28.07 30.37
C TYR A 589 6.23 27.76 30.35
N GLY A 590 5.49 28.22 31.36
CA GLY A 590 4.06 28.01 31.46
C GLY A 590 3.68 26.61 31.92
N GLN A 591 2.40 26.27 31.81
CA GLN A 591 1.94 24.88 32.00
C GLN A 591 2.01 24.20 30.63
N THR A 592 2.96 23.32 30.48
CA THR A 592 3.02 22.35 29.39
C THR A 592 2.32 21.10 29.93
N GLY A 593 1.22 20.68 29.31
CA GLY A 593 0.56 19.45 29.69
C GLY A 593 1.56 18.29 29.60
N GLY A 594 1.85 17.63 30.67
CA GLY A 594 2.72 16.46 30.68
C GLY A 594 2.50 15.70 31.98
N MET A 595 1.92 14.50 31.93
CA MET A 595 2.25 13.48 32.90
C MET A 595 3.66 13.01 32.56
N GLY A 596 4.65 13.57 33.25
CA GLY A 596 6.04 13.09 33.20
C GLY A 596 6.06 11.59 33.42
N GLY A 597 6.84 10.88 32.61
CA GLY A 597 7.03 9.45 32.62
C GLY A 597 7.09 8.88 34.03
N ARG A 598 6.58 7.69 34.20
CA ARG A 598 6.51 6.91 35.47
C ARG A 598 7.89 6.57 36.06
N GLY A 599 8.72 7.57 36.30
CA GLY A 599 10.03 7.37 36.89
C GLY A 599 10.49 8.63 37.58
N ASP A 600 9.94 8.96 38.76
CA ASP A 600 10.64 9.55 39.88
C ASP A 600 9.66 9.90 41.02
N MET A 601 9.24 8.90 41.77
CA MET A 601 8.76 9.09 43.14
C MET A 601 9.92 8.93 44.12
N ILE A 602 10.89 9.85 44.10
CA ILE A 602 11.82 10.05 45.22
C ILE A 602 12.10 11.55 45.33
N GLY A 603 11.55 12.18 46.36
CA GLY A 603 11.94 13.55 46.71
C GLY A 603 10.83 14.40 47.31
N ARG A 604 10.21 13.94 48.40
CA ARG A 604 9.51 14.86 49.28
C ARG A 604 10.56 15.57 50.16
N GLY A 605 10.94 16.76 49.76
CA GLY A 605 11.66 17.73 50.58
C GLY A 605 10.69 18.74 51.17
N ASP A 606 10.64 18.76 52.48
CA ASP A 606 10.33 19.83 53.41
C ASP A 606 9.15 20.78 53.20
N ARG A 607 8.09 20.48 53.93
CA ARG A 607 7.03 21.43 54.26
C ARG A 607 7.33 22.03 55.62
N PRO A 608 7.26 23.36 55.88
CA PRO A 608 7.47 23.96 57.19
C PRO A 608 6.34 23.61 58.16
N GLU A 609 6.72 23.27 59.38
CA GLU A 609 5.84 22.97 60.51
C GLU A 609 4.97 24.16 60.91
N GLY A 610 3.67 23.93 61.09
CA GLY A 610 2.74 24.77 61.81
C GLY A 610 2.18 23.99 63.02
N PRO A 611 1.78 24.60 64.14
CA PRO A 611 1.92 24.07 65.51
C PRO A 611 0.84 23.08 65.96
N SER A 612 1.29 22.22 66.86
CA SER A 612 0.68 21.14 67.62
C SER A 612 -0.67 21.40 68.28
N GLY A 613 -1.54 20.41 68.27
CA GLY A 613 -2.74 20.26 69.08
C GLY A 613 -3.14 18.81 69.32
N ASN A 614 -2.74 18.28 70.42
CA ASN A 614 -3.26 17.16 71.24
C ASN A 614 -4.25 16.10 70.74
N GLY A 615 -3.82 14.84 70.83
CA GLY A 615 -4.43 13.95 71.80
C GLY A 615 -5.14 12.69 71.33
N MET A 616 -4.61 11.57 71.70
CA MET A 616 -5.19 10.23 71.93
C MET A 616 -4.89 9.09 70.99
N THR A 617 -3.93 8.26 71.41
CA THR A 617 -3.84 6.81 71.23
C THR A 617 -4.81 6.07 72.14
N PRO A 618 -5.11 4.73 72.03
CA PRO A 618 -4.18 3.66 71.66
C PRO A 618 -4.74 2.44 70.91
N GLY A 619 -3.87 1.64 70.32
CA GLY A 619 -3.64 0.24 70.70
C GLY A 619 -4.31 -0.85 69.81
N GLY A 620 -3.46 -1.73 69.34
CA GLY A 620 -3.87 -3.07 68.92
C GLY A 620 -3.00 -3.73 67.86
N ASP A 621 -1.86 -4.29 68.28
CA ASP A 621 -1.13 -5.37 67.67
C ASP A 621 -2.03 -6.57 67.38
N PHE A 622 -1.82 -7.29 66.31
CA PHE A 622 -1.60 -8.74 66.35
C PHE A 622 -1.05 -9.32 65.02
N SER A 623 -0.10 -10.16 65.22
CA SER A 623 0.80 -10.87 64.35
C SER A 623 0.21 -12.13 63.67
N THR A 624 0.82 -12.48 62.55
CA THR A 624 1.22 -13.83 62.05
C THR A 624 0.20 -14.92 61.82
N GLY A 625 0.30 -15.56 60.63
CA GLY A 625 0.28 -17.00 60.52
C GLY A 625 -0.68 -17.66 59.56
N GLY A 626 -0.14 -18.26 58.49
CA GLY A 626 -0.39 -19.65 58.13
C GLY A 626 -1.53 -20.05 57.20
N ALA A 627 -1.14 -20.47 56.05
CA ALA A 627 -1.52 -21.66 55.29
C ALA A 627 -2.94 -22.29 55.36
N GLY A 628 -3.50 -22.63 54.19
CA GLY A 628 -4.30 -23.86 53.99
C GLY A 628 -5.67 -23.73 53.35
N GLY A 629 -5.79 -24.16 52.13
CA GLY A 629 -6.72 -25.07 51.51
C GLY A 629 -8.22 -25.00 51.68
N GLY A 630 -8.95 -25.16 50.58
CA GLY A 630 -10.27 -25.83 50.57
C GLY A 630 -11.41 -25.06 49.87
N GLU A 631 -11.82 -25.53 48.71
CA GLU A 631 -13.16 -25.37 48.10
C GLU A 631 -14.22 -26.15 48.92
N PRO A 632 -15.56 -26.18 48.53
CA PRO A 632 -16.46 -25.22 47.89
C PRO A 632 -17.80 -25.07 48.68
N GLY A 633 -18.75 -24.29 48.18
CA GLY A 633 -20.14 -24.39 48.66
C GLY A 633 -21.08 -23.24 48.30
N GLU A 634 -22.13 -23.64 47.68
CA GLU A 634 -23.34 -23.01 47.15
C GLU A 634 -24.08 -21.94 48.01
N ALA A 635 -24.91 -21.21 47.23
CA ALA A 635 -26.30 -20.78 47.41
C ALA A 635 -26.69 -19.52 48.18
N GLY A 636 -27.56 -18.75 47.51
CA GLY A 636 -28.65 -17.99 48.14
C GLY A 636 -28.81 -16.54 47.71
N ALA A 637 -29.55 -16.25 46.74
CA ALA A 637 -30.92 -15.74 46.54
C ALA A 637 -31.27 -14.35 47.12
N SER A 638 -32.00 -13.62 46.29
CA SER A 638 -33.06 -12.60 46.44
C SER A 638 -32.63 -11.17 46.17
N GLY A 639 -33.26 -10.41 45.37
CA GLY A 639 -34.54 -10.08 44.80
C GLY A 639 -34.48 -8.63 44.40
N GLY A 640 -35.08 -8.09 43.43
CA GLY A 640 -36.32 -8.08 42.80
C GLY A 640 -36.50 -6.76 42.09
N GLY A 641 -37.20 -6.74 40.97
CA GLY A 641 -37.79 -5.54 40.43
C GLY A 641 -37.83 -5.45 38.89
N ASN A 642 -38.87 -6.00 38.29
CA ASN A 642 -39.34 -5.83 36.91
C ASN A 642 -40.66 -5.01 36.86
N PRO A 643 -41.33 -4.86 35.71
CA PRO A 643 -41.08 -4.26 34.42
C PRO A 643 -42.17 -3.22 34.06
N PRO A 644 -42.62 -2.87 32.83
CA PRO A 644 -43.25 -3.71 31.82
C PRO A 644 -43.02 -3.33 30.33
N SER A 645 -43.07 -4.24 29.39
CA SER A 645 -44.12 -4.83 28.55
C SER A 645 -44.24 -4.28 27.11
N GLY A 646 -44.31 -5.23 26.15
CA GLY A 646 -45.01 -5.07 24.87
C GLY A 646 -44.50 -5.97 23.73
N GLY A 647 -45.05 -7.22 23.61
CA GLY A 647 -44.91 -8.02 22.39
C GLY A 647 -46.07 -7.77 21.42
N PRO A 648 -46.36 -8.55 20.38
CA PRO A 648 -46.31 -10.01 20.19
C PRO A 648 -45.70 -10.41 18.84
N GLY A 649 -45.20 -11.59 18.54
CA GLY A 649 -45.80 -12.94 18.57
C GLY A 649 -45.73 -13.58 17.19
N GLY A 650 -45.24 -14.86 17.08
CA GLY A 650 -45.39 -15.67 15.87
C GLY A 650 -44.38 -16.83 15.77
N GLN A 651 -44.75 -17.90 16.24
CA GLN A 651 -44.60 -19.36 16.23
C GLN A 651 -43.64 -20.00 15.22
N SER A 652 -42.80 -20.86 15.79
CA SER A 652 -42.16 -22.05 15.17
C SER A 652 -43.14 -23.24 15.14
N PRO A 653 -42.88 -24.31 14.34
CA PRO A 653 -42.70 -25.58 14.99
C PRO A 653 -41.52 -26.47 14.48
N SER A 654 -40.88 -27.05 15.44
CA SER A 654 -40.23 -28.36 15.64
C SER A 654 -40.35 -29.43 14.53
N GLY A 655 -39.24 -30.09 14.07
CA GLY A 655 -38.68 -31.25 14.79
C GLY A 655 -38.84 -32.53 13.98
N GLY A 656 -37.77 -33.34 13.80
CA GLY A 656 -37.88 -34.72 13.34
C GLY A 656 -36.55 -35.26 12.79
N THR A 657 -35.83 -35.99 13.61
CA THR A 657 -34.64 -36.82 13.34
C THR A 657 -35.01 -38.17 12.63
N PRO A 658 -34.00 -38.91 12.10
CA PRO A 658 -34.12 -39.91 11.05
C PRO A 658 -34.30 -41.38 11.55
N PRO A 659 -34.42 -42.38 10.70
CA PRO A 659 -33.79 -43.65 11.00
C PRO A 659 -32.95 -44.24 9.87
N GLU A 660 -31.95 -44.99 10.34
CA GLU A 660 -31.04 -45.91 9.66
C GLU A 660 -31.76 -47.14 9.05
N GLY A 661 -31.07 -47.79 8.11
CA GLY A 661 -31.18 -49.25 8.03
C GLY A 661 -31.24 -49.84 6.64
N ASP A 662 -30.16 -50.49 6.24
CA ASP A 662 -29.99 -51.79 5.59
C ASP A 662 -30.14 -51.98 4.08
N THR A 663 -28.98 -52.38 3.50
CA THR A 663 -28.77 -53.23 2.32
C THR A 663 -29.31 -54.69 2.56
N PRO A 664 -29.31 -55.67 1.59
CA PRO A 664 -28.87 -55.71 0.19
C PRO A 664 -29.72 -56.60 -0.76
N CYS A 665 -29.24 -56.87 -1.94
CA CYS A 665 -29.41 -58.05 -2.83
C CYS A 665 -30.14 -57.93 -4.15
N GLU A 666 -29.31 -58.10 -5.16
CA GLU A 666 -29.32 -59.06 -6.30
C GLU A 666 -30.41 -59.07 -7.36
N SER A 667 -29.87 -59.04 -8.58
CA SER A 667 -30.13 -59.86 -9.76
C SER A 667 -31.39 -59.64 -10.60
N GLY A 668 -31.10 -59.59 -11.89
CA GLY A 668 -32.07 -60.06 -12.88
C GLY A 668 -32.13 -59.26 -14.17
N THR A 669 -31.27 -59.60 -15.06
CA THR A 669 -31.41 -59.85 -16.51
C THR A 669 -32.71 -59.48 -17.21
N GLU A 670 -32.48 -58.99 -18.41
CA GLU A 670 -33.04 -59.27 -19.74
C GLU A 670 -33.94 -58.26 -20.42
N GLN A 671 -33.38 -57.89 -21.58
CA GLN A 671 -33.91 -57.81 -22.96
C GLN A 671 -35.10 -56.91 -23.29
N GLY A 672 -34.81 -56.12 -24.32
CA GLY A 672 -35.58 -56.20 -25.54
C GLY A 672 -36.40 -54.96 -25.94
N SER A 673 -35.93 -54.32 -26.87
CA SER A 673 -36.46 -53.73 -28.09
C SER A 673 -35.91 -52.38 -28.42
#